data_21ab85b35a2343abfd147e32555ff556
#
_entry.id   21ab85b35a2343abfd147e32555ff556
#
_cell.length_a   1.000
_cell.length_b   1.000
_cell.length_c   1.000
_cell.angle_alpha   90.00
_cell.angle_beta   90.00
_cell.angle_gamma   90.00
#
_symmetry.space_group_name_H-M   'P 1'
#
loop_
_entity.id
_entity.type
_entity.pdbx_description
1 polymer ?
#
loop_
_entity_poly.entity_id
_entity_poly.type
_entity_poly.pdbx_seq_one_letter_code
_entity_poly.pdbx_strand_id
1 'polypeptide(L)'
;MPKRKKTTKTSDSGKGKKKSNYLAPILRLLLAAAIVVPVVLFWPNISSWAGATWGNFNDWVSATWEGLLGLFGLGLLPTAIFLGILIWMIASGRFGLFTKYWKWWLGGIPLVFAAWGLLAFFSPGSGVVSKYSLGGSIGKSIISDSYAIGALRILGLVFLGVLIIVPRWTWHMIKGVFKGIGRLFVLAWQSIRGASQRPPRIKPEAEAEAEPEPAQINIAQVETREPVTPPPAMTQSKAVEPPPPEAWEPGKYNPVLTAGGWQLPPITILDKPAEVELSRSEIEKRAELIQEALGSYGVDAKVVQINVGPTVTQFGVEPGWDRKYKEVKERDKNGDIQVRTEEISKTRVKVDRISALASDLALALAASSIRIEAPVPGKSMVGIEVPNTSFGLVNLRSVIESPAFQKTSAKSKLALALGKGAGGETVAADLARMPHLLIAGATGSGKTACLNSTICSLLIHNTPDDVKFIMIDPKRVELVNFNTLPHLIAPVVVDADKAVLALRWLNQEMDNRYQKFAQFGARNIEAYNKNRNPSESMPYIVLVIDELADLMMAAFDEVERTLCRLAQLARATGIHLIVATQRPSVDVVTGLIKANFPTRISFALTSQVDSRTILDAAGAEKLLGRGDMLYMPTDAAKPKRLQGTFVSDAETERVVYFWGNQRRSEMEQVRFEDMSQLASAEKGGDDALMESARQLASEHKYISTSFLQRRLRIGYPRAARIMEKLEEEGFSREPAEQNPKNQV
;
A
#
# COMPACT_ATOMS: atom_id res chain seq x y z
N MET A 1 -26.65 -58.37 -21.74
CA MET A 1 -27.78 -57.87 -20.96
C MET A 1 -27.59 -58.21 -19.50
N PRO A 2 -27.54 -57.22 -18.62
CA PRO A 2 -28.60 -56.94 -17.69
C PRO A 2 -28.83 -55.43 -17.42
N LYS A 3 -30.05 -55.12 -17.22
CA LYS A 3 -30.86 -54.08 -16.64
C LYS A 3 -30.21 -52.83 -16.00
N ARG A 4 -30.55 -51.68 -16.61
CA ARG A 4 -30.51 -50.33 -16.06
C ARG A 4 -31.34 -50.18 -14.78
N LYS A 5 -30.75 -49.66 -13.69
CA LYS A 5 -31.48 -49.03 -12.57
C LYS A 5 -31.43 -47.51 -12.74
N LYS A 6 -32.59 -46.88 -12.86
CA LYS A 6 -32.78 -45.41 -12.74
C LYS A 6 -32.64 -45.04 -11.28
N THR A 7 -31.76 -44.10 -10.98
CA THR A 7 -31.75 -43.39 -9.73
C THR A 7 -32.27 -41.98 -9.95
N THR A 8 -33.36 -41.68 -9.31
CA THR A 8 -34.04 -40.39 -9.19
C THR A 8 -33.13 -39.36 -8.51
N LYS A 9 -32.93 -38.23 -9.16
CA LYS A 9 -32.32 -37.01 -8.57
C LYS A 9 -33.39 -36.32 -7.72
N THR A 10 -33.22 -36.32 -6.42
CA THR A 10 -33.88 -35.39 -5.51
C THR A 10 -33.13 -34.05 -5.58
N SER A 11 -33.82 -33.03 -6.04
CA SER A 11 -33.38 -31.63 -6.00
C SER A 11 -33.53 -31.11 -4.57
N ASP A 12 -32.42 -30.90 -3.89
CA ASP A 12 -32.41 -30.22 -2.61
C ASP A 12 -32.27 -28.71 -2.89
N SER A 13 -33.38 -28.01 -2.70
CA SER A 13 -33.47 -26.56 -2.81
C SER A 13 -32.94 -25.91 -1.54
N GLY A 14 -31.65 -25.51 -1.55
CA GLY A 14 -31.07 -24.69 -0.52
C GLY A 14 -31.78 -23.35 -0.40
N LYS A 15 -32.66 -23.23 0.60
CA LYS A 15 -33.26 -21.96 1.02
C LYS A 15 -32.17 -21.01 1.54
N GLY A 16 -31.70 -20.13 0.67
CA GLY A 16 -30.97 -18.92 1.08
C GLY A 16 -31.88 -18.09 1.99
N LYS A 17 -31.49 -17.94 3.25
CA LYS A 17 -32.13 -17.01 4.20
C LYS A 17 -32.01 -15.59 3.66
N LYS A 18 -33.05 -15.08 2.98
CA LYS A 18 -33.25 -13.64 2.77
C LYS A 18 -33.36 -13.00 4.15
N LYS A 19 -32.35 -12.24 4.56
CA LYS A 19 -32.47 -11.28 5.67
C LYS A 19 -33.57 -10.30 5.29
N SER A 20 -34.73 -10.45 5.90
CA SER A 20 -35.86 -9.57 5.75
C SER A 20 -35.47 -8.17 6.29
N ASN A 21 -35.32 -7.20 5.39
CA ASN A 21 -35.10 -5.80 5.74
C ASN A 21 -36.43 -5.18 6.22
N TYR A 22 -36.85 -5.48 7.45
CA TYR A 22 -38.02 -4.84 8.07
C TYR A 22 -37.79 -3.36 8.41
N LEU A 23 -36.54 -2.88 8.43
CA LEU A 23 -36.20 -1.48 8.67
C LEU A 23 -36.63 -0.52 7.55
N ALA A 24 -36.62 -0.96 6.28
CA ALA A 24 -36.96 -0.09 5.16
C ALA A 24 -38.45 0.34 5.14
N PRO A 25 -39.45 -0.56 5.39
CA PRO A 25 -40.84 -0.10 5.48
C PRO A 25 -41.11 0.75 6.74
N ILE A 26 -40.48 0.45 7.86
CA ILE A 26 -40.63 1.25 9.11
C ILE A 26 -40.10 2.67 8.90
N LEU A 27 -38.94 2.81 8.24
CA LEU A 27 -38.35 4.13 7.96
C LEU A 27 -39.18 4.95 6.97
N ARG A 28 -39.79 4.28 5.97
CA ARG A 28 -40.76 4.92 5.03
C ARG A 28 -42.00 5.37 5.76
N LEU A 29 -42.48 4.61 6.73
CA LEU A 29 -43.64 4.97 7.55
C LEU A 29 -43.34 6.12 8.49
N LEU A 30 -42.16 6.17 9.09
CA LEU A 30 -41.68 7.31 9.89
C LEU A 30 -41.48 8.58 9.07
N LEU A 31 -40.99 8.47 7.84
CA LEU A 31 -40.82 9.58 6.94
C LEU A 31 -42.17 10.10 6.41
N ALA A 32 -43.09 9.20 6.11
CA ALA A 32 -44.49 9.55 5.80
C ALA A 32 -45.18 10.23 7.00
N ALA A 33 -44.98 9.74 8.21
CA ALA A 33 -45.50 10.34 9.42
C ALA A 33 -44.88 11.73 9.69
N ALA A 34 -43.59 11.92 9.43
CA ALA A 34 -42.90 13.23 9.56
C ALA A 34 -43.41 14.28 8.58
N ILE A 35 -44.00 13.87 7.45
CA ILE A 35 -44.66 14.77 6.49
C ILE A 35 -46.12 14.94 6.79
N VAL A 36 -46.83 13.85 7.12
CA VAL A 36 -48.29 13.83 7.32
C VAL A 36 -48.67 14.48 8.66
N VAL A 37 -47.89 14.28 9.74
CA VAL A 37 -48.22 14.83 11.07
C VAL A 37 -48.23 16.38 11.07
N PRO A 38 -47.25 17.08 10.48
CA PRO A 38 -47.35 18.55 10.35
C PRO A 38 -48.54 18.99 9.48
N VAL A 39 -48.80 18.28 8.36
CA VAL A 39 -49.92 18.56 7.50
C VAL A 39 -51.26 18.42 8.24
N VAL A 40 -51.41 17.35 9.01
CA VAL A 40 -52.62 17.10 9.79
C VAL A 40 -52.79 18.07 10.96
N LEU A 41 -51.69 18.42 11.64
CA LEU A 41 -51.71 19.41 12.76
C LEU A 41 -52.01 20.80 12.28
N PHE A 42 -51.64 21.17 11.07
CA PHE A 42 -51.90 22.46 10.46
C PHE A 42 -53.17 22.46 9.54
N TRP A 43 -53.86 21.30 9.41
CA TRP A 43 -55.07 21.14 8.60
C TRP A 43 -56.21 22.11 8.95
N PRO A 44 -56.53 22.45 10.22
CA PRO A 44 -57.52 23.42 10.58
C PRO A 44 -57.22 24.81 9.97
N ASN A 45 -55.95 25.19 9.89
CA ASN A 45 -55.51 26.46 9.28
C ASN A 45 -55.54 26.39 7.75
N ILE A 46 -55.34 25.21 7.16
CA ILE A 46 -55.40 24.97 5.71
C ILE A 46 -56.87 24.96 5.23
N SER A 47 -57.80 24.40 6.01
CA SER A 47 -59.21 24.32 5.63
C SER A 47 -59.96 25.66 5.75
N SER A 48 -59.59 26.51 6.69
CA SER A 48 -60.09 27.90 6.75
C SER A 48 -59.58 28.75 5.59
N TRP A 49 -58.55 28.28 4.92
CA TRP A 49 -57.85 28.98 3.83
C TRP A 49 -58.42 28.68 2.45
N ALA A 50 -59.07 27.53 2.24
CA ALA A 50 -59.71 27.19 0.98
C ALA A 50 -60.90 28.10 0.58
N GLY A 51 -61.32 28.96 1.51
CA GLY A 51 -62.39 29.95 1.26
C GLY A 51 -61.90 31.39 1.02
N ALA A 52 -60.57 31.65 1.11
CA ALA A 52 -60.03 32.99 0.93
C ALA A 52 -59.53 33.22 -0.49
N THR A 53 -59.97 34.35 -1.06
CA THR A 53 -59.63 34.82 -2.41
C THR A 53 -58.10 35.03 -2.57
N TRP A 54 -57.56 34.86 -3.78
CA TRP A 54 -56.14 34.94 -4.16
C TRP A 54 -55.39 36.20 -3.68
N GLY A 55 -56.07 37.26 -3.24
CA GLY A 55 -55.45 38.45 -2.66
C GLY A 55 -54.69 38.21 -1.36
N ASN A 56 -55.15 37.22 -0.56
CA ASN A 56 -54.51 36.92 0.75
C ASN A 56 -53.34 35.92 0.66
N PHE A 57 -53.05 35.39 -0.55
CA PHE A 57 -51.98 34.41 -0.71
C PHE A 57 -50.59 35.00 -0.49
N ASN A 58 -50.32 36.18 -1.06
CA ASN A 58 -49.05 36.87 -0.89
C ASN A 58 -48.83 37.30 0.56
N ASP A 59 -49.88 37.77 1.24
CA ASP A 59 -49.79 38.13 2.66
C ASP A 59 -49.57 36.92 3.55
N TRP A 60 -50.17 35.78 3.21
CA TRP A 60 -49.95 34.52 3.95
C TRP A 60 -48.53 33.97 3.70
N VAL A 61 -48.05 34.00 2.44
CA VAL A 61 -46.67 33.54 2.11
C VAL A 61 -45.65 34.40 2.84
N SER A 62 -45.85 35.74 2.85
CA SER A 62 -44.97 36.67 3.54
C SER A 62 -45.00 36.46 5.07
N ALA A 63 -46.19 36.29 5.67
CA ALA A 63 -46.35 36.05 7.11
C ALA A 63 -45.77 34.68 7.54
N THR A 64 -45.98 33.65 6.69
CA THR A 64 -45.39 32.31 6.96
C THR A 64 -43.88 32.35 6.81
N TRP A 65 -43.37 33.05 5.80
CA TRP A 65 -41.92 33.20 5.59
C TRP A 65 -41.27 34.02 6.71
N GLU A 66 -41.89 35.11 7.14
CA GLU A 66 -41.45 35.89 8.29
C GLU A 66 -41.48 35.05 9.58
N GLY A 67 -42.50 34.25 9.79
CA GLY A 67 -42.57 33.29 10.91
C GLY A 67 -41.46 32.24 10.90
N LEU A 68 -41.19 31.64 9.73
CA LEU A 68 -40.10 30.68 9.57
C LEU A 68 -38.73 31.32 9.76
N LEU A 69 -38.53 32.54 9.19
CA LEU A 69 -37.28 33.28 9.39
C LEU A 69 -37.12 33.72 10.86
N GLY A 70 -38.20 34.07 11.53
CA GLY A 70 -38.18 34.40 12.96
C GLY A 70 -37.81 33.23 13.87
N LEU A 71 -38.31 32.04 13.56
CA LEU A 71 -38.03 30.82 14.29
C LEU A 71 -36.65 30.27 14.02
N PHE A 72 -36.30 30.07 12.74
CA PHE A 72 -35.11 29.33 12.31
C PHE A 72 -33.96 30.25 11.85
N GLY A 73 -34.26 31.49 11.44
CA GLY A 73 -33.26 32.36 10.84
C GLY A 73 -32.59 31.70 9.62
N LEU A 74 -31.32 32.02 9.39
CA LEU A 74 -30.48 31.38 8.37
C LEU A 74 -30.04 29.96 8.78
N GLY A 75 -30.35 29.51 9.98
CA GLY A 75 -30.10 28.13 10.45
C GLY A 75 -30.86 27.07 9.66
N LEU A 76 -31.89 27.48 8.87
CA LEU A 76 -32.53 26.62 7.87
C LEU A 76 -31.53 26.11 6.81
N LEU A 77 -30.50 26.86 6.45
CA LEU A 77 -29.55 26.48 5.39
C LEU A 77 -28.72 25.24 5.76
N PRO A 78 -27.98 25.21 6.89
CA PRO A 78 -27.23 24.02 7.25
C PRO A 78 -28.12 22.80 7.52
N THR A 79 -29.31 22.99 8.08
CA THR A 79 -30.30 21.92 8.28
C THR A 79 -30.87 21.40 6.97
N ALA A 80 -31.22 22.28 6.03
CA ALA A 80 -31.73 21.90 4.71
C ALA A 80 -30.67 21.13 3.90
N ILE A 81 -29.41 21.55 3.93
CA ILE A 81 -28.31 20.85 3.29
C ILE A 81 -28.15 19.45 3.89
N PHE A 82 -28.13 19.34 5.22
CA PHE A 82 -27.97 18.06 5.92
C PHE A 82 -29.13 17.09 5.59
N LEU A 83 -30.36 17.57 5.66
CA LEU A 83 -31.56 16.79 5.32
C LEU A 83 -31.63 16.48 3.82
N GLY A 84 -31.26 17.40 2.94
CA GLY A 84 -31.24 17.22 1.49
C GLY A 84 -30.29 16.08 1.08
N ILE A 85 -29.10 16.01 1.68
CA ILE A 85 -28.16 14.92 1.44
C ILE A 85 -28.74 13.60 1.95
N LEU A 86 -29.39 13.61 3.11
CA LEU A 86 -30.03 12.41 3.67
C LEU A 86 -31.15 11.90 2.78
N ILE A 87 -32.03 12.78 2.33
CA ILE A 87 -33.14 12.46 1.40
C ILE A 87 -32.60 11.94 0.07
N TRP A 88 -31.58 12.58 -0.49
CA TRP A 88 -30.93 12.15 -1.72
C TRP A 88 -30.36 10.74 -1.60
N MET A 89 -29.71 10.43 -0.47
CA MET A 89 -29.18 9.07 -0.21
C MET A 89 -30.28 8.02 -0.13
N ILE A 90 -31.41 8.35 0.50
CA ILE A 90 -32.56 7.44 0.61
C ILE A 90 -33.20 7.24 -0.76
N ALA A 91 -33.42 8.32 -1.52
CA ALA A 91 -34.02 8.28 -2.85
C ALA A 91 -33.15 7.55 -3.88
N SER A 92 -31.83 7.67 -3.80
CA SER A 92 -30.88 7.00 -4.68
C SER A 92 -30.64 5.52 -4.34
N GLY A 93 -31.27 4.97 -3.30
CA GLY A 93 -31.11 3.57 -2.87
C GLY A 93 -29.73 3.23 -2.32
N ARG A 94 -28.88 4.22 -2.06
CA ARG A 94 -27.49 4.03 -1.60
C ARG A 94 -27.40 3.90 -0.07
N PHE A 95 -28.27 3.11 0.52
CA PHE A 95 -28.33 2.92 1.99
C PHE A 95 -27.03 2.35 2.59
N GLY A 96 -26.22 1.67 1.79
CA GLY A 96 -24.90 1.19 2.21
C GLY A 96 -23.91 2.32 2.57
N LEU A 97 -24.12 3.54 2.05
CA LEU A 97 -23.31 4.69 2.44
C LEU A 97 -23.68 5.20 3.83
N PHE A 98 -24.95 5.12 4.21
CA PHE A 98 -25.39 5.51 5.56
C PHE A 98 -24.73 4.63 6.63
N THR A 99 -24.74 3.31 6.45
CA THR A 99 -24.09 2.38 7.39
C THR A 99 -22.58 2.51 7.39
N LYS A 100 -21.95 2.80 6.25
CA LYS A 100 -20.50 3.01 6.13
C LYS A 100 -20.04 4.28 6.84
N TYR A 101 -20.84 5.35 6.73
CA TYR A 101 -20.48 6.69 7.26
C TYR A 101 -21.35 7.10 8.46
N TRP A 102 -21.92 6.16 9.23
CA TRP A 102 -22.85 6.44 10.34
C TRP A 102 -22.29 7.42 11.39
N LYS A 103 -20.97 7.40 11.62
CA LYS A 103 -20.29 8.33 12.54
C LYS A 103 -20.36 9.78 12.07
N TRP A 104 -20.24 10.01 10.77
CA TRP A 104 -20.37 11.33 10.16
C TRP A 104 -21.80 11.86 10.24
N TRP A 105 -22.78 10.97 10.10
CA TRP A 105 -24.19 11.33 10.26
C TRP A 105 -24.52 11.67 11.70
N LEU A 106 -24.13 10.84 12.65
CA LEU A 106 -24.40 11.07 14.06
C LEU A 106 -23.63 12.27 14.61
N GLY A 107 -22.36 12.46 14.23
CA GLY A 107 -21.54 13.60 14.64
C GLY A 107 -21.89 14.89 13.90
N GLY A 108 -22.50 14.80 12.71
CA GLY A 108 -22.99 15.94 11.95
C GLY A 108 -24.15 16.68 12.66
N ILE A 109 -25.00 15.98 13.39
CA ILE A 109 -26.11 16.59 14.13
C ILE A 109 -25.64 17.70 15.10
N PRO A 110 -24.76 17.44 16.09
CA PRO A 110 -24.28 18.50 16.97
C PRO A 110 -23.51 19.60 16.23
N LEU A 111 -22.83 19.29 15.12
CA LEU A 111 -22.15 20.32 14.30
C LEU A 111 -23.14 21.26 13.60
N VAL A 112 -24.29 20.76 13.12
CA VAL A 112 -25.37 21.57 12.56
C VAL A 112 -25.95 22.50 13.64
N PHE A 113 -26.19 22.00 14.85
CA PHE A 113 -26.66 22.84 15.97
C PHE A 113 -25.60 23.85 16.42
N ALA A 114 -24.32 23.50 16.38
CA ALA A 114 -23.24 24.45 16.68
C ALA A 114 -23.18 25.58 15.64
N ALA A 115 -23.28 25.24 14.35
CA ALA A 115 -23.33 26.23 13.27
C ALA A 115 -24.57 27.14 13.39
N TRP A 116 -25.69 26.58 13.79
CA TRP A 116 -26.92 27.32 14.03
C TRP A 116 -26.77 28.28 15.21
N GLY A 117 -26.22 27.85 16.36
CA GLY A 117 -25.90 28.68 17.48
C GLY A 117 -24.90 29.80 17.13
N LEU A 118 -23.91 29.52 16.30
CA LEU A 118 -22.92 30.50 15.84
C LEU A 118 -23.60 31.66 15.06
N LEU A 119 -24.58 31.35 14.20
CA LEU A 119 -25.34 32.37 13.49
C LEU A 119 -26.13 33.29 14.41
N ALA A 120 -26.49 32.81 15.60
CA ALA A 120 -27.28 33.61 16.53
C ALA A 120 -26.49 34.71 17.26
N PHE A 121 -25.13 34.68 17.22
CA PHE A 121 -24.31 35.80 17.70
C PHE A 121 -24.39 37.05 16.81
N PHE A 122 -24.87 36.92 15.58
CA PHE A 122 -24.96 38.01 14.64
C PHE A 122 -26.40 38.49 14.51
N SER A 123 -26.62 39.80 14.78
CA SER A 123 -27.90 40.47 14.59
C SER A 123 -27.70 41.55 13.51
N PRO A 124 -28.29 41.42 12.34
CA PRO A 124 -28.16 42.42 11.28
C PRO A 124 -28.92 43.70 11.66
N GLY A 125 -28.33 44.84 11.31
CA GLY A 125 -28.91 46.18 11.66
C GLY A 125 -30.13 46.59 10.82
N SER A 126 -30.49 45.87 9.75
CA SER A 126 -31.59 46.19 8.84
C SER A 126 -32.14 44.92 8.17
N GLY A 127 -33.41 44.97 7.70
CA GLY A 127 -34.09 43.88 6.99
C GLY A 127 -35.04 43.07 7.88
N VAL A 128 -35.76 42.09 7.30
CA VAL A 128 -36.75 41.25 7.98
C VAL A 128 -36.13 40.50 9.20
N VAL A 129 -34.84 40.18 9.12
CA VAL A 129 -34.10 39.45 10.17
C VAL A 129 -33.55 40.38 11.25
N SER A 130 -33.72 41.72 11.14
CA SER A 130 -33.24 42.69 12.15
C SER A 130 -33.93 42.54 13.53
N LYS A 131 -35.17 42.07 13.54
CA LYS A 131 -35.94 41.79 14.76
C LYS A 131 -35.45 40.50 15.48
N TYR A 132 -34.76 39.63 14.75
CA TYR A 132 -34.32 38.35 15.20
C TYR A 132 -32.81 38.24 14.95
N SER A 133 -32.07 37.39 15.68
CA SER A 133 -30.71 37.08 15.31
C SER A 133 -30.64 36.28 13.99
N LEU A 134 -29.49 36.22 13.31
CA LEU A 134 -29.34 35.35 12.12
C LEU A 134 -29.64 33.89 12.38
N GLY A 135 -29.58 33.43 13.65
CA GLY A 135 -29.98 32.09 14.09
C GLY A 135 -31.44 31.92 14.45
N GLY A 136 -32.26 32.98 14.40
CA GLY A 136 -33.65 32.95 14.82
C GLY A 136 -33.80 32.71 16.33
N SER A 137 -35.04 32.46 16.79
CA SER A 137 -35.32 32.19 18.20
C SER A 137 -34.70 30.87 18.70
N ILE A 138 -34.60 29.85 17.83
CA ILE A 138 -33.95 28.58 18.17
C ILE A 138 -32.45 28.78 18.39
N GLY A 139 -31.79 29.55 17.51
CA GLY A 139 -30.38 29.89 17.67
C GLY A 139 -30.11 30.64 18.97
N LYS A 140 -31.00 31.58 19.34
CA LYS A 140 -30.93 32.29 20.64
C LYS A 140 -31.07 31.34 21.83
N SER A 141 -31.95 30.36 21.76
CA SER A 141 -32.12 29.35 22.83
C SER A 141 -30.84 28.50 23.02
N ILE A 142 -30.08 28.26 21.96
CA ILE A 142 -28.80 27.55 22.06
C ILE A 142 -27.75 28.41 22.77
N ILE A 143 -27.72 29.74 22.52
CA ILE A 143 -26.71 30.65 23.10
C ILE A 143 -27.07 31.02 24.52
N SER A 144 -28.38 31.09 24.90
CA SER A 144 -28.84 31.70 26.16
C SER A 144 -28.58 33.22 26.20
N ASP A 145 -28.98 33.90 27.27
CA ASP A 145 -28.84 35.35 27.41
C ASP A 145 -27.39 35.82 27.66
N SER A 146 -26.49 34.91 27.99
CA SER A 146 -25.06 35.21 28.21
C SER A 146 -24.19 34.73 27.07
N TYR A 147 -23.50 35.64 26.39
CA TYR A 147 -22.57 35.34 25.31
C TYR A 147 -21.45 34.34 25.71
N ALA A 148 -20.96 34.40 26.93
CA ALA A 148 -19.94 33.49 27.45
C ALA A 148 -20.47 32.05 27.58
N ILE A 149 -21.69 31.89 28.11
CA ILE A 149 -22.34 30.58 28.21
C ILE A 149 -22.69 30.05 26.83
N GLY A 150 -23.12 30.90 25.91
CA GLY A 150 -23.38 30.55 24.52
C GLY A 150 -22.14 30.02 23.81
N ALA A 151 -21.02 30.72 23.95
CA ALA A 151 -19.76 30.27 23.38
C ALA A 151 -19.31 28.91 23.93
N LEU A 152 -19.47 28.70 25.27
CA LEU A 152 -19.14 27.42 25.90
C LEU A 152 -20.02 26.27 25.38
N ARG A 153 -21.34 26.52 25.20
CA ARG A 153 -22.26 25.52 24.64
C ARG A 153 -21.92 25.16 23.20
N ILE A 154 -21.57 26.13 22.36
CA ILE A 154 -21.17 25.89 20.98
C ILE A 154 -19.87 25.09 20.94
N LEU A 155 -18.87 25.45 21.76
CA LEU A 155 -17.63 24.66 21.88
C LEU A 155 -17.92 23.24 22.36
N GLY A 156 -18.84 23.04 23.28
CA GLY A 156 -19.30 21.72 23.75
C GLY A 156 -19.94 20.90 22.62
N LEU A 157 -20.80 21.54 21.78
CA LEU A 157 -21.43 20.87 20.63
C LEU A 157 -20.39 20.50 19.54
N VAL A 158 -19.45 21.38 19.23
CA VAL A 158 -18.36 21.11 18.30
C VAL A 158 -17.50 19.96 18.83
N PHE A 159 -17.15 20.00 20.11
CA PHE A 159 -16.37 18.94 20.75
C PHE A 159 -17.10 17.59 20.69
N LEU A 160 -18.40 17.57 20.97
CA LEU A 160 -19.23 16.37 20.90
C LEU A 160 -19.28 15.81 19.46
N GLY A 161 -19.45 16.67 18.44
CA GLY A 161 -19.45 16.27 17.04
C GLY A 161 -18.11 15.66 16.62
N VAL A 162 -17.00 16.31 16.96
CA VAL A 162 -15.66 15.81 16.67
C VAL A 162 -15.35 14.51 17.42
N LEU A 163 -15.80 14.38 18.67
CA LEU A 163 -15.65 13.16 19.46
C LEU A 163 -16.33 11.95 18.79
N ILE A 164 -17.50 12.14 18.21
CA ILE A 164 -18.24 11.08 17.53
C ILE A 164 -17.56 10.72 16.20
N ILE A 165 -17.09 11.70 15.43
CA ILE A 165 -16.49 11.49 14.10
C ILE A 165 -15.10 10.85 14.23
N VAL A 166 -14.23 11.40 15.11
CA VAL A 166 -12.82 11.01 15.23
C VAL A 166 -12.43 10.72 16.69
N PRO A 167 -12.97 9.65 17.32
CA PRO A 167 -12.82 9.39 18.75
C PRO A 167 -11.36 9.19 19.19
N ARG A 168 -10.52 8.60 18.34
CA ARG A 168 -9.10 8.37 18.65
C ARG A 168 -8.31 9.66 18.76
N TRP A 169 -8.53 10.61 17.87
CA TRP A 169 -7.85 11.90 17.87
C TRP A 169 -8.27 12.76 19.06
N THR A 170 -9.57 12.80 19.35
CA THR A 170 -10.12 13.53 20.52
C THR A 170 -9.56 12.98 21.82
N TRP A 171 -9.41 11.65 21.93
CA TRP A 171 -8.79 11.01 23.11
C TRP A 171 -7.32 11.40 23.31
N HIS A 172 -6.55 11.54 22.21
CA HIS A 172 -5.16 12.02 22.30
C HIS A 172 -5.09 13.49 22.70
N MET A 173 -5.99 14.32 22.20
CA MET A 173 -6.10 15.72 22.60
C MET A 173 -6.42 15.85 24.09
N ILE A 174 -7.41 15.10 24.58
CA ILE A 174 -7.78 15.07 26.01
C ILE A 174 -6.58 14.67 26.87
N LYS A 175 -5.88 13.60 26.52
CA LYS A 175 -4.65 13.19 27.21
C LYS A 175 -3.57 14.27 27.19
N GLY A 176 -3.42 14.98 26.07
CA GLY A 176 -2.48 16.10 25.93
C GLY A 176 -2.81 17.26 26.89
N VAL A 177 -4.10 17.63 26.95
CA VAL A 177 -4.59 18.70 27.83
C VAL A 177 -4.39 18.32 29.30
N PHE A 178 -4.79 17.10 29.70
CA PHE A 178 -4.58 16.61 31.07
C PHE A 178 -3.09 16.56 31.45
N LYS A 179 -2.22 16.16 30.53
CA LYS A 179 -0.78 16.16 30.75
C LYS A 179 -0.23 17.59 30.88
N GLY A 180 -0.77 18.55 30.12
CA GLY A 180 -0.46 19.98 30.21
C GLY A 180 -0.89 20.58 31.55
N ILE A 181 -2.13 20.32 31.98
CA ILE A 181 -2.67 20.77 33.28
C ILE A 181 -1.86 20.15 34.41
N GLY A 182 -1.54 18.86 34.35
CA GLY A 182 -0.69 18.20 35.32
C GLY A 182 0.69 18.85 35.47
N ARG A 183 1.31 19.24 34.34
CA ARG A 183 2.59 19.98 34.33
C ARG A 183 2.44 21.38 34.98
N LEU A 184 1.40 22.10 34.64
CA LEU A 184 1.12 23.42 35.27
C LEU A 184 0.87 23.29 36.78
N PHE A 185 0.17 22.23 37.19
CA PHE A 185 -0.06 21.96 38.61
C PHE A 185 1.25 21.64 39.35
N VAL A 186 2.12 20.85 38.75
CA VAL A 186 3.45 20.55 39.30
C VAL A 186 4.31 21.81 39.39
N LEU A 187 4.31 22.67 38.36
CA LEU A 187 5.02 23.94 38.35
C LEU A 187 4.47 24.91 39.41
N ALA A 188 3.15 25.02 39.53
CA ALA A 188 2.49 25.83 40.58
C ALA A 188 2.81 25.28 41.97
N TRP A 189 2.79 23.95 42.16
CA TRP A 189 3.16 23.32 43.44
C TRP A 189 4.63 23.53 43.80
N GLN A 190 5.53 23.48 42.83
CA GLN A 190 6.96 23.80 43.00
C GLN A 190 7.16 25.27 43.34
N SER A 191 6.41 26.20 42.74
CA SER A 191 6.46 27.64 43.05
C SER A 191 5.97 27.94 44.45
N ILE A 192 4.92 27.24 44.93
CA ILE A 192 4.38 27.39 46.27
C ILE A 192 5.33 26.81 47.34
N ARG A 193 5.98 25.67 47.03
CA ARG A 193 6.99 25.09 47.95
C ARG A 193 8.29 25.89 47.96
N GLY A 194 8.68 26.51 46.84
CA GLY A 194 9.89 27.37 46.77
C GLY A 194 9.80 28.67 47.58
N ALA A 195 8.58 29.13 47.91
CA ALA A 195 8.37 30.35 48.70
C ALA A 195 8.50 30.16 50.22
N SER A 196 8.56 28.91 50.72
CA SER A 196 8.55 28.61 52.16
C SER A 196 9.88 28.18 52.76
N GLN A 197 11.00 28.17 52.02
CA GLN A 197 12.31 27.84 52.58
C GLN A 197 13.41 28.76 52.06
N ARG A 198 13.70 29.84 52.83
CA ARG A 198 15.03 30.48 52.81
C ARG A 198 15.88 29.76 53.86
N PRO A 199 16.99 29.09 53.50
CA PRO A 199 17.92 28.54 54.48
C PRO A 199 18.89 29.63 55.01
N PRO A 200 19.27 29.60 56.30
CA PRO A 200 20.32 30.47 56.84
C PRO A 200 21.72 29.98 56.40
N ARG A 201 22.55 30.94 56.24
CA ARG A 201 23.96 30.87 55.83
C ARG A 201 24.81 30.32 56.98
N ILE A 202 25.44 29.16 56.86
CA ILE A 202 26.46 28.65 57.75
C ILE A 202 27.70 28.22 56.91
N LYS A 203 28.87 28.58 57.45
CA LYS A 203 30.21 28.29 56.92
C LYS A 203 30.61 26.82 57.18
N PRO A 204 31.69 26.31 56.51
CA PRO A 204 31.99 24.91 56.44
C PRO A 204 32.88 24.41 57.57
N GLU A 205 32.62 23.22 58.04
CA GLU A 205 33.64 22.36 58.70
C GLU A 205 33.28 20.85 58.53
N ALA A 206 34.27 20.13 58.33
CA ALA A 206 34.67 18.82 57.94
C ALA A 206 33.95 17.57 58.45
N GLU A 207 34.26 16.50 57.71
CA GLU A 207 34.33 15.04 58.04
C GLU A 207 33.08 14.17 57.85
N ALA A 208 33.22 13.37 56.85
CA ALA A 208 33.11 11.90 56.70
C ALA A 208 31.86 11.17 57.19
N GLU A 209 31.13 10.55 56.28
CA GLU A 209 30.88 9.11 56.26
C GLU A 209 30.06 8.71 55.02
N ALA A 210 30.34 7.55 54.46
CA ALA A 210 29.99 7.07 53.15
C ALA A 210 28.54 6.53 53.07
N GLU A 211 27.80 6.86 52.01
CA GLU A 211 26.68 6.08 51.51
C GLU A 211 26.81 5.89 49.98
N PRO A 212 26.29 4.80 49.38
CA PRO A 212 26.75 4.33 48.08
C PRO A 212 26.13 5.13 46.90
N GLU A 213 27.00 5.49 45.96
CA GLU A 213 26.68 6.22 44.73
C GLU A 213 25.85 5.43 43.75
N PRO A 214 24.94 6.11 42.98
CA PRO A 214 24.33 5.54 41.78
C PRO A 214 25.33 5.58 40.61
N ALA A 215 25.35 4.53 39.83
CA ALA A 215 26.22 4.30 38.69
C ALA A 215 26.34 5.51 37.76
N GLN A 216 27.54 6.08 37.64
CA GLN A 216 27.89 7.14 36.72
C GLN A 216 28.23 6.57 35.35
N ILE A 217 27.64 7.19 34.31
CA ILE A 217 28.00 6.96 32.91
C ILE A 217 29.34 7.63 32.65
N ASN A 218 30.40 6.84 32.47
CA ASN A 218 31.70 7.34 32.08
C ASN A 218 31.74 7.81 30.61
N ILE A 219 31.72 9.11 30.39
CA ILE A 219 32.18 9.70 29.13
C ILE A 219 33.68 9.84 29.24
N ALA A 220 34.41 9.04 28.47
CA ALA A 220 35.86 9.11 28.37
C ALA A 220 36.30 10.48 27.84
N GLN A 221 36.92 11.26 28.71
CA GLN A 221 37.70 12.49 28.30
C GLN A 221 38.97 12.02 27.60
N VAL A 222 39.19 12.54 26.41
CA VAL A 222 40.43 12.37 25.65
C VAL A 222 41.50 13.23 26.32
N GLU A 223 42.37 12.63 27.11
CA GLU A 223 43.62 13.25 27.55
C GLU A 223 44.61 13.32 26.40
N THR A 224 45.06 14.55 26.09
CA THR A 224 46.18 14.83 25.19
C THR A 224 47.46 14.36 25.85
N ARG A 225 48.04 13.25 25.40
CA ARG A 225 49.40 12.85 25.79
C ARG A 225 50.40 13.27 24.76
N GLU A 226 51.54 13.83 25.25
CA GLU A 226 52.72 14.18 24.50
C GLU A 226 53.33 13.00 23.74
N PRO A 227 54.09 13.21 22.66
CA PRO A 227 54.53 12.16 21.75
C PRO A 227 55.64 11.29 22.38
N VAL A 228 55.28 10.03 22.62
CA VAL A 228 56.25 9.00 22.97
C VAL A 228 56.71 8.30 21.69
N THR A 229 58.02 8.20 21.50
CA THR A 229 58.71 7.47 20.43
C THR A 229 58.14 6.06 20.23
N PRO A 230 57.95 5.56 18.99
CA PRO A 230 57.34 4.28 18.72
C PRO A 230 58.33 3.13 19.06
N PRO A 231 57.81 2.07 19.70
CA PRO A 231 58.53 0.79 19.77
C PRO A 231 58.54 0.09 18.39
N PRO A 232 59.47 -0.83 18.13
CA PRO A 232 59.67 -1.44 16.83
C PRO A 232 58.45 -2.22 16.38
N ALA A 233 58.10 -2.09 15.08
CA ALA A 233 56.99 -2.68 14.43
C ALA A 233 56.83 -4.18 14.69
N MET A 234 55.79 -4.60 15.41
CA MET A 234 55.28 -5.94 15.30
C MET A 234 54.69 -6.11 13.92
N THR A 235 55.19 -7.08 13.20
CA THR A 235 54.73 -7.51 11.88
C THR A 235 53.24 -7.62 11.88
N GLN A 236 52.57 -6.66 11.22
CA GLN A 236 51.14 -6.78 10.91
C GLN A 236 50.98 -8.06 10.08
N SER A 237 50.26 -9.04 10.64
CA SER A 237 49.68 -10.11 9.85
C SER A 237 48.98 -9.44 8.67
N LYS A 238 49.53 -9.63 7.45
CA LYS A 238 48.87 -9.22 6.22
C LYS A 238 47.46 -9.73 6.28
N ALA A 239 46.49 -8.83 6.42
CA ALA A 239 45.13 -9.15 5.96
C ALA A 239 45.32 -9.68 4.55
N VAL A 240 44.96 -10.93 4.34
CA VAL A 240 44.91 -11.51 3.00
C VAL A 240 43.90 -10.66 2.25
N GLU A 241 44.42 -9.71 1.44
CA GLU A 241 43.58 -9.08 0.42
C GLU A 241 42.94 -10.24 -0.35
N PRO A 242 41.61 -10.26 -0.53
CA PRO A 242 41.01 -11.21 -1.42
C PRO A 242 41.77 -11.10 -2.76
N PRO A 243 42.12 -12.23 -3.40
CA PRO A 243 42.84 -12.18 -4.67
C PRO A 243 42.07 -11.24 -5.60
N PRO A 244 42.75 -10.35 -6.34
CA PRO A 244 42.08 -9.49 -7.31
C PRO A 244 41.20 -10.40 -8.16
N PRO A 245 39.95 -10.00 -8.47
CA PRO A 245 39.05 -10.81 -9.28
C PRO A 245 39.85 -11.21 -10.52
N GLU A 246 39.97 -12.53 -10.78
CA GLU A 246 40.64 -13.02 -11.98
C GLU A 246 40.08 -12.22 -13.14
N ALA A 247 40.93 -11.41 -13.78
CA ALA A 247 40.51 -10.53 -14.84
C ALA A 247 39.82 -11.42 -15.88
N TRP A 248 38.52 -11.17 -16.10
CA TRP A 248 37.76 -11.89 -17.11
C TRP A 248 38.47 -11.72 -18.46
N GLU A 249 39.13 -12.77 -18.95
CA GLU A 249 39.80 -12.79 -20.23
C GLU A 249 38.79 -13.25 -21.29
N PRO A 250 38.43 -12.40 -22.26
CA PRO A 250 37.63 -12.79 -23.40
C PRO A 250 38.37 -13.87 -24.17
N GLY A 251 37.83 -15.08 -24.24
CA GLY A 251 38.44 -16.19 -25.01
C GLY A 251 38.69 -17.48 -24.22
N LYS A 252 38.68 -17.46 -22.91
CA LYS A 252 38.87 -18.68 -22.07
C LYS A 252 37.60 -19.57 -21.97
N TYR A 253 36.45 -19.11 -22.46
CA TYR A 253 35.17 -19.77 -22.27
C TYR A 253 34.58 -20.14 -23.66
N ASN A 254 34.14 -21.38 -23.82
CA ASN A 254 33.36 -21.78 -24.98
C ASN A 254 31.92 -21.27 -24.85
N PRO A 255 31.55 -20.14 -25.50
CA PRO A 255 30.21 -19.61 -25.42
C PRO A 255 29.23 -20.53 -26.15
N VAL A 256 28.03 -20.66 -25.59
CA VAL A 256 26.94 -21.37 -26.27
C VAL A 256 26.36 -20.48 -27.37
N LEU A 257 26.61 -20.83 -28.61
CA LEU A 257 26.03 -20.17 -29.80
C LEU A 257 24.53 -20.52 -29.88
N THR A 258 23.70 -19.51 -29.98
CA THR A 258 22.26 -19.66 -30.23
C THR A 258 21.93 -19.66 -31.70
N ALA A 259 20.73 -20.10 -32.07
CA ALA A 259 20.25 -20.14 -33.47
C ALA A 259 20.26 -18.75 -34.14
N GLY A 260 20.17 -17.66 -33.40
CA GLY A 260 20.29 -16.26 -33.89
C GLY A 260 21.72 -15.75 -33.99
N GLY A 261 22.73 -16.60 -33.75
CA GLY A 261 24.15 -16.24 -33.81
C GLY A 261 24.61 -15.37 -32.62
N TRP A 262 23.85 -15.31 -31.53
CA TRP A 262 24.23 -14.69 -30.28
C TRP A 262 24.97 -15.69 -29.41
N GLN A 263 25.92 -15.19 -28.62
CA GLN A 263 26.59 -15.96 -27.58
C GLN A 263 25.97 -15.65 -26.22
N LEU A 264 25.56 -16.65 -25.45
CA LEU A 264 25.10 -16.48 -24.10
C LEU A 264 26.28 -16.32 -23.13
N PRO A 265 26.16 -15.44 -22.11
CA PRO A 265 27.19 -15.30 -21.09
C PRO A 265 27.40 -16.63 -20.34
N PRO A 266 28.66 -17.07 -20.16
CA PRO A 266 28.92 -18.23 -19.32
C PRO A 266 28.58 -17.92 -17.86
N ILE A 267 28.09 -18.89 -17.11
CA ILE A 267 27.74 -18.69 -15.70
C ILE A 267 28.96 -18.27 -14.84
N THR A 268 30.16 -18.57 -15.31
CA THR A 268 31.43 -18.20 -14.66
C THR A 268 31.71 -16.69 -14.69
N ILE A 269 30.92 -15.91 -15.43
CA ILE A 269 30.97 -14.43 -15.39
C ILE A 269 30.53 -13.88 -14.03
N LEU A 270 29.75 -14.69 -13.30
CA LEU A 270 29.33 -14.41 -11.93
C LEU A 270 30.27 -15.09 -10.95
N ASP A 271 30.53 -14.41 -9.84
CA ASP A 271 31.47 -14.85 -8.82
C ASP A 271 30.95 -16.12 -8.09
N LYS A 272 31.89 -16.94 -7.62
CA LYS A 272 31.54 -18.13 -6.83
C LYS A 272 30.97 -17.69 -5.47
N PRO A 273 29.95 -18.42 -4.95
CA PRO A 273 29.45 -18.13 -3.62
C PRO A 273 30.51 -18.36 -2.55
N ALA A 274 30.70 -17.40 -1.65
CA ALA A 274 31.43 -17.62 -0.41
C ALA A 274 30.49 -18.35 0.57
N GLU A 275 30.87 -19.52 1.03
CA GLU A 275 30.11 -20.25 2.06
C GLU A 275 30.42 -19.64 3.43
N VAL A 276 29.39 -19.10 4.07
CA VAL A 276 29.46 -18.70 5.47
C VAL A 276 28.86 -19.83 6.31
N GLU A 277 29.71 -20.58 6.97
CA GLU A 277 29.27 -21.61 7.91
C GLU A 277 28.93 -20.98 9.26
N LEU A 278 27.68 -21.13 9.69
CA LEU A 278 27.26 -20.80 11.05
C LEU A 278 27.67 -21.97 12.00
N SER A 279 28.22 -21.63 13.15
CA SER A 279 28.61 -22.62 14.16
C SER A 279 27.38 -23.36 14.68
N ARG A 280 27.38 -24.68 14.53
CA ARG A 280 26.30 -25.56 15.01
C ARG A 280 26.06 -25.40 16.52
N SER A 281 27.12 -25.23 17.31
CA SER A 281 27.01 -25.03 18.75
C SER A 281 26.30 -23.71 19.12
N GLU A 282 26.48 -22.65 18.33
CA GLU A 282 25.79 -21.38 18.55
C GLU A 282 24.29 -21.50 18.26
N ILE A 283 23.93 -22.24 17.22
CA ILE A 283 22.52 -22.47 16.85
C ILE A 283 21.81 -23.29 17.95
N GLU A 284 22.46 -24.34 18.48
CA GLU A 284 21.94 -25.18 19.55
C GLU A 284 21.74 -24.37 20.84
N LYS A 285 22.72 -23.56 21.25
CA LYS A 285 22.58 -22.62 22.39
C LYS A 285 21.40 -21.65 22.25
N ARG A 286 21.19 -21.12 21.06
CA ARG A 286 20.04 -20.24 20.81
C ARG A 286 18.70 -20.97 20.92
N ALA A 287 18.63 -22.23 20.50
CA ALA A 287 17.44 -23.04 20.66
C ALA A 287 17.12 -23.29 22.15
N GLU A 288 18.14 -23.55 22.98
CA GLU A 288 18.00 -23.69 24.42
C GLU A 288 17.53 -22.40 25.08
N LEU A 289 18.15 -21.23 24.73
CA LEU A 289 17.74 -19.91 25.22
C LEU A 289 16.29 -19.57 24.86
N ILE A 290 15.82 -19.97 23.68
CA ILE A 290 14.41 -19.75 23.28
C ILE A 290 13.49 -20.56 24.21
N GLN A 291 13.80 -21.82 24.48
CA GLN A 291 12.99 -22.68 25.35
C GLN A 291 13.00 -22.15 26.79
N GLU A 292 14.17 -21.77 27.31
CA GLU A 292 14.32 -21.20 28.65
C GLU A 292 13.57 -19.89 28.80
N ALA A 293 13.70 -18.97 27.82
CA ALA A 293 13.00 -17.72 27.82
C ALA A 293 11.48 -17.92 27.80
N LEU A 294 10.94 -18.78 26.92
CA LEU A 294 9.51 -19.11 26.90
C LEU A 294 9.05 -19.73 28.21
N GLY A 295 9.86 -20.64 28.79
CA GLY A 295 9.58 -21.25 30.08
C GLY A 295 9.51 -20.24 31.23
N SER A 296 10.42 -19.25 31.25
CA SER A 296 10.43 -18.17 32.27
C SER A 296 9.17 -17.32 32.24
N TYR A 297 8.56 -17.14 31.05
CA TYR A 297 7.26 -16.48 30.90
C TYR A 297 6.04 -17.40 31.08
N GLY A 298 6.27 -18.62 31.59
CA GLY A 298 5.23 -19.61 31.84
C GLY A 298 4.58 -20.17 30.57
N VAL A 299 5.32 -20.23 29.48
CA VAL A 299 4.90 -20.81 28.21
C VAL A 299 5.67 -22.11 27.99
N ASP A 300 5.00 -23.25 28.21
CA ASP A 300 5.57 -24.57 27.87
C ASP A 300 5.62 -24.70 26.34
N ALA A 301 6.84 -24.81 25.79
CA ALA A 301 7.07 -24.93 24.37
C ALA A 301 8.42 -25.58 24.08
N LYS A 302 8.49 -26.39 23.01
CA LYS A 302 9.70 -27.15 22.65
C LYS A 302 10.13 -26.79 21.23
N VAL A 303 11.44 -26.55 21.04
CA VAL A 303 12.04 -26.41 19.71
C VAL A 303 12.16 -27.83 19.10
N VAL A 304 11.44 -28.05 17.99
CA VAL A 304 11.36 -29.34 17.31
C VAL A 304 12.07 -29.37 15.98
N GLN A 305 12.31 -28.19 15.39
CA GLN A 305 12.96 -28.04 14.09
C GLN A 305 13.80 -26.78 14.07
N ILE A 306 14.96 -26.84 13.45
CA ILE A 306 15.85 -25.69 13.20
C ILE A 306 16.13 -25.65 11.71
N ASN A 307 15.80 -24.53 11.05
CA ASN A 307 16.09 -24.28 9.66
C ASN A 307 17.06 -23.10 9.59
N VAL A 308 18.26 -23.33 9.09
CA VAL A 308 19.30 -22.32 8.98
C VAL A 308 19.17 -21.63 7.62
N GLY A 309 18.84 -20.36 7.64
CA GLY A 309 18.83 -19.51 6.45
C GLY A 309 20.03 -18.56 6.38
N PRO A 310 20.19 -17.81 5.28
CA PRO A 310 21.35 -16.93 5.10
C PRO A 310 21.37 -15.74 6.06
N THR A 311 20.23 -15.20 6.43
CA THR A 311 20.10 -13.97 7.25
C THR A 311 19.50 -14.26 8.61
N VAL A 312 18.59 -15.21 8.66
CA VAL A 312 17.86 -15.61 9.86
C VAL A 312 17.87 -17.13 10.01
N THR A 313 17.84 -17.60 11.25
CA THR A 313 17.58 -19.00 11.58
C THR A 313 16.13 -19.11 12.08
N GLN A 314 15.34 -19.98 11.48
CA GLN A 314 13.96 -20.25 11.89
C GLN A 314 13.94 -21.44 12.86
N PHE A 315 13.52 -21.16 14.09
CA PHE A 315 13.29 -22.17 15.12
C PHE A 315 11.80 -22.55 15.11
N GLY A 316 11.51 -23.78 14.74
CA GLY A 316 10.16 -24.35 14.77
C GLY A 316 9.82 -24.80 16.18
N VAL A 317 8.87 -24.13 16.81
CA VAL A 317 8.47 -24.35 18.19
C VAL A 317 7.09 -25.01 18.22
N GLU A 318 6.97 -26.14 18.90
CA GLU A 318 5.70 -26.78 19.17
C GLU A 318 5.14 -26.29 20.50
N PRO A 319 3.90 -25.69 20.52
CA PRO A 319 3.26 -25.28 21.77
C PRO A 319 2.94 -26.49 22.65
N GLY A 320 3.36 -26.46 23.90
CA GLY A 320 3.08 -27.46 24.90
C GLY A 320 1.71 -27.31 25.56
N TRP A 321 1.64 -27.62 26.85
CA TRP A 321 0.39 -27.67 27.59
C TRP A 321 0.42 -26.72 28.78
N ASP A 322 -0.60 -25.90 28.91
CA ASP A 322 -0.89 -25.09 30.09
C ASP A 322 -1.63 -25.98 31.10
N ARG A 323 -0.91 -26.43 32.15
CA ARG A 323 -1.42 -27.31 33.18
C ARG A 323 -1.74 -26.49 34.44
N LYS A 324 -2.97 -26.61 34.95
CA LYS A 324 -3.36 -26.02 36.22
C LYS A 324 -3.40 -27.10 37.26
N TYR A 325 -2.66 -26.89 38.35
CA TYR A 325 -2.60 -27.76 39.47
C TYR A 325 -3.36 -27.17 40.67
N LYS A 326 -4.00 -28.03 41.47
CA LYS A 326 -4.60 -27.67 42.73
C LYS A 326 -3.91 -28.49 43.82
N GLU A 327 -3.48 -27.81 44.83
CA GLU A 327 -3.01 -28.49 46.04
C GLU A 327 -4.23 -28.98 46.84
N VAL A 328 -4.37 -30.28 46.94
CA VAL A 328 -5.37 -30.93 47.80
C VAL A 328 -4.63 -31.36 49.05
N LYS A 329 -5.05 -30.82 50.21
CA LYS A 329 -4.51 -31.20 51.51
C LYS A 329 -5.31 -32.37 52.05
N GLU A 330 -4.73 -33.58 52.03
CA GLU A 330 -5.29 -34.78 52.62
C GLU A 330 -4.63 -35.02 53.98
N ARG A 331 -5.43 -35.42 54.99
CA ARG A 331 -4.89 -35.87 56.28
C ARG A 331 -4.68 -37.36 56.22
N ASP A 332 -3.45 -37.77 56.47
CA ASP A 332 -3.12 -39.19 56.60
C ASP A 332 -3.67 -39.79 57.90
N LYS A 333 -3.73 -41.11 58.00
CA LYS A 333 -4.26 -41.84 59.19
C LYS A 333 -3.57 -41.48 60.50
N ASN A 334 -2.38 -40.90 60.43
CA ASN A 334 -1.60 -40.42 61.56
C ASN A 334 -1.81 -38.93 61.90
N GLY A 335 -2.72 -38.23 61.19
CA GLY A 335 -3.04 -36.82 61.45
C GLY A 335 -2.15 -35.81 60.70
N ASP A 336 -1.11 -36.26 60.00
CA ASP A 336 -0.20 -35.40 59.23
C ASP A 336 -0.86 -34.93 57.93
N ILE A 337 -0.62 -33.66 57.55
CA ILE A 337 -1.17 -33.04 56.33
C ILE A 337 -0.22 -33.36 55.16
N GLN A 338 -0.61 -34.27 54.28
CA GLN A 338 0.07 -34.46 53.01
C GLN A 338 -0.57 -33.55 51.96
N VAL A 339 0.28 -32.76 51.28
CA VAL A 339 -0.12 -31.94 50.16
C VAL A 339 0.05 -32.73 48.88
N ARG A 340 -1.08 -33.12 48.27
CA ARG A 340 -1.09 -33.80 46.95
C ARG A 340 -1.47 -32.79 45.90
N THR A 341 -0.67 -32.70 44.83
CA THR A 341 -0.93 -31.84 43.69
C THR A 341 -1.75 -32.59 42.63
N GLU A 342 -2.99 -32.20 42.42
CA GLU A 342 -3.85 -32.77 41.37
C GLU A 342 -3.92 -31.87 40.17
N GLU A 343 -3.77 -32.42 38.94
CA GLU A 343 -3.95 -31.69 37.68
C GLU A 343 -5.44 -31.50 37.43
N ILE A 344 -5.91 -30.24 37.47
CA ILE A 344 -7.33 -29.89 37.25
C ILE A 344 -7.66 -29.72 35.78
N SER A 345 -6.77 -29.08 35.02
CA SER A 345 -7.00 -28.83 33.61
C SER A 345 -5.70 -28.83 32.82
N LYS A 346 -5.78 -29.37 31.63
CA LYS A 346 -4.70 -29.43 30.64
C LYS A 346 -5.22 -28.81 29.36
N THR A 347 -4.75 -27.61 29.03
CA THR A 347 -5.12 -26.92 27.80
C THR A 347 -3.88 -26.62 26.98
N ARG A 348 -4.00 -26.66 25.64
CA ARG A 348 -2.85 -26.36 24.78
C ARG A 348 -2.50 -24.88 24.86
N VAL A 349 -1.22 -24.53 24.90
CA VAL A 349 -0.75 -23.14 24.88
C VAL A 349 -1.27 -22.46 23.62
N LYS A 350 -1.89 -21.29 23.78
CA LYS A 350 -2.40 -20.51 22.63
C LYS A 350 -1.25 -19.86 21.88
N VAL A 351 -1.31 -19.91 20.55
CA VAL A 351 -0.30 -19.34 19.65
C VAL A 351 -0.10 -17.84 19.89
N ASP A 352 -1.18 -17.11 20.16
CA ASP A 352 -1.13 -15.65 20.44
C ASP A 352 -0.26 -15.33 21.66
N ARG A 353 -0.16 -16.25 22.65
CA ARG A 353 0.66 -16.07 23.84
C ARG A 353 2.16 -16.10 23.48
N ILE A 354 2.56 -16.98 22.54
CA ILE A 354 3.93 -17.02 22.01
C ILE A 354 4.20 -15.77 21.17
N SER A 355 3.26 -15.41 20.31
CA SER A 355 3.41 -14.26 19.41
C SER A 355 3.51 -12.92 20.17
N ALA A 356 2.88 -12.80 21.33
CA ALA A 356 2.96 -11.61 22.17
C ALA A 356 4.35 -11.42 22.82
N LEU A 357 5.13 -12.50 22.99
CA LEU A 357 6.46 -12.46 23.60
C LEU A 357 7.60 -12.13 22.62
N ALA A 358 7.28 -11.67 21.39
CA ALA A 358 8.31 -11.39 20.39
C ALA A 358 9.35 -10.35 20.85
N SER A 359 8.93 -9.33 21.61
CA SER A 359 9.85 -8.30 22.15
C SER A 359 10.70 -8.83 23.31
N ASP A 360 10.11 -9.67 24.15
CA ASP A 360 10.80 -10.26 25.30
C ASP A 360 11.84 -11.29 24.85
N LEU A 361 11.48 -12.09 23.85
CA LEU A 361 12.42 -13.02 23.19
C LEU A 361 13.55 -12.27 22.46
N ALA A 362 13.24 -11.11 21.82
CA ALA A 362 14.28 -10.30 21.19
C ALA A 362 15.30 -9.79 22.23
N LEU A 363 14.82 -9.39 23.41
CA LEU A 363 15.69 -8.98 24.52
C LEU A 363 16.53 -10.16 25.03
N ALA A 364 15.91 -11.31 25.30
CA ALA A 364 16.61 -12.50 25.82
C ALA A 364 17.69 -13.03 24.86
N LEU A 365 17.48 -12.91 23.56
CA LEU A 365 18.39 -13.36 22.51
C LEU A 365 19.36 -12.26 22.03
N ALA A 366 19.33 -11.08 22.64
CA ALA A 366 20.07 -9.88 22.21
C ALA A 366 19.92 -9.60 20.69
N ALA A 367 18.72 -9.86 20.15
CA ALA A 367 18.41 -9.69 18.73
C ALA A 367 17.74 -8.35 18.47
N SER A 368 18.08 -7.68 17.35
CA SER A 368 17.50 -6.38 16.98
C SER A 368 16.00 -6.45 16.74
N SER A 369 15.51 -7.55 16.17
CA SER A 369 14.09 -7.84 15.96
C SER A 369 13.88 -9.35 15.79
N ILE A 370 12.72 -9.85 16.23
CA ILE A 370 12.30 -11.23 16.01
C ILE A 370 10.95 -11.19 15.27
N ARG A 371 10.81 -12.05 14.25
CA ARG A 371 9.53 -12.29 13.58
C ARG A 371 8.99 -13.66 14.00
N ILE A 372 7.73 -13.72 14.36
CA ILE A 372 7.04 -14.96 14.68
C ILE A 372 6.04 -15.27 13.58
N GLU A 373 6.21 -16.39 12.91
CA GLU A 373 5.31 -16.90 11.89
C GLU A 373 4.43 -18.00 12.48
N ALA A 374 3.13 -17.75 12.54
CA ALA A 374 2.21 -18.64 13.21
C ALA A 374 0.90 -18.84 12.40
N PRO A 375 0.60 -20.07 11.98
CA PRO A 375 1.50 -21.23 11.91
C PRO A 375 2.50 -21.13 10.75
N VAL A 376 3.57 -21.93 10.80
CA VAL A 376 4.44 -22.14 9.62
C VAL A 376 3.63 -22.87 8.55
N PRO A 377 3.61 -22.42 7.28
CA PRO A 377 2.83 -23.04 6.23
C PRO A 377 3.08 -24.54 6.08
N GLY A 378 2.02 -25.34 6.15
CA GLY A 378 2.09 -26.81 6.04
C GLY A 378 2.61 -27.55 7.26
N LYS A 379 2.85 -26.87 8.40
CA LYS A 379 3.37 -27.47 9.63
C LYS A 379 2.57 -27.03 10.86
N SER A 380 2.43 -27.94 11.84
CA SER A 380 1.72 -27.67 13.11
C SER A 380 2.63 -27.05 14.17
N MET A 381 3.44 -26.07 13.78
CA MET A 381 4.39 -25.38 14.66
C MET A 381 4.39 -23.87 14.43
N VAL A 382 4.95 -23.15 15.39
CA VAL A 382 5.22 -21.70 15.34
C VAL A 382 6.68 -21.51 14.95
N GLY A 383 6.96 -20.73 13.92
CA GLY A 383 8.31 -20.38 13.50
C GLY A 383 8.77 -19.10 14.19
N ILE A 384 9.88 -19.18 14.93
CA ILE A 384 10.55 -18.01 15.52
C ILE A 384 11.79 -17.75 14.67
N GLU A 385 11.79 -16.65 13.94
CA GLU A 385 12.89 -16.22 13.08
C GLU A 385 13.80 -15.27 13.85
N VAL A 386 15.02 -15.74 14.11
CA VAL A 386 16.06 -15.00 14.85
C VAL A 386 17.17 -14.61 13.89
N PRO A 387 17.60 -13.34 13.86
CA PRO A 387 18.73 -12.89 13.04
C PRO A 387 20.01 -13.66 13.34
N ASN A 388 20.77 -14.02 12.31
CA ASN A 388 22.07 -14.63 12.46
C ASN A 388 23.10 -13.60 12.94
N THR A 389 24.14 -14.03 13.61
CA THR A 389 25.29 -13.17 14.01
C THR A 389 26.11 -12.73 12.80
N SER A 390 26.24 -13.62 11.81
CA SER A 390 26.85 -13.32 10.51
C SER A 390 25.82 -13.43 9.41
N PHE A 391 25.76 -12.42 8.53
CA PHE A 391 24.85 -12.42 7.39
C PHE A 391 25.51 -13.11 6.19
N GLY A 392 24.89 -14.19 5.70
CA GLY A 392 25.28 -14.83 4.46
C GLY A 392 24.76 -14.08 3.26
N LEU A 393 25.63 -13.68 2.33
CA LEU A 393 25.23 -13.16 1.02
C LEU A 393 24.67 -14.30 0.17
N VAL A 394 23.55 -14.03 -0.50
CA VAL A 394 22.97 -14.98 -1.47
C VAL A 394 23.40 -14.54 -2.88
N ASN A 395 24.48 -15.11 -3.39
CA ASN A 395 24.99 -14.75 -4.71
C ASN A 395 24.01 -15.19 -5.80
N LEU A 396 23.86 -14.37 -6.84
CA LEU A 396 23.01 -14.63 -7.99
C LEU A 396 23.34 -16.00 -8.63
N ARG A 397 24.62 -16.29 -8.80
CA ARG A 397 25.10 -17.57 -9.35
C ARG A 397 24.55 -18.78 -8.60
N SER A 398 24.59 -18.77 -7.25
CA SER A 398 24.12 -19.89 -6.44
C SER A 398 22.64 -20.20 -6.61
N VAL A 399 21.84 -19.18 -6.94
CA VAL A 399 20.39 -19.32 -7.19
C VAL A 399 20.15 -19.81 -8.63
N ILE A 400 20.89 -19.27 -9.59
CA ILE A 400 20.80 -19.69 -11.01
C ILE A 400 21.19 -21.17 -11.17
N GLU A 401 22.25 -21.64 -10.50
CA GLU A 401 22.68 -23.03 -10.56
C GLU A 401 21.73 -23.98 -9.79
N SER A 402 20.80 -23.48 -9.00
CA SER A 402 19.88 -24.30 -8.22
C SER A 402 18.86 -25.07 -9.07
N PRO A 403 18.44 -26.27 -8.63
CA PRO A 403 17.40 -27.05 -9.33
C PRO A 403 16.07 -26.29 -9.47
N ALA A 404 15.73 -25.41 -8.52
CA ALA A 404 14.51 -24.61 -8.54
C ALA A 404 14.52 -23.62 -9.70
N PHE A 405 15.64 -22.91 -9.93
CA PHE A 405 15.78 -21.99 -11.03
C PHE A 405 15.85 -22.72 -12.37
N GLN A 406 16.66 -23.80 -12.47
CA GLN A 406 16.81 -24.58 -13.70
C GLN A 406 15.47 -25.19 -14.17
N LYS A 407 14.63 -25.64 -13.24
CA LYS A 407 13.27 -26.12 -13.54
C LYS A 407 12.36 -25.01 -14.08
N THR A 408 12.55 -23.78 -13.61
CA THR A 408 11.76 -22.62 -14.01
C THR A 408 12.23 -22.12 -15.38
N SER A 409 13.52 -21.95 -15.60
CA SER A 409 14.12 -21.47 -16.84
C SER A 409 13.90 -22.44 -18.01
N ALA A 410 13.86 -23.75 -17.75
CA ALA A 410 13.50 -24.74 -18.75
C ALA A 410 12.06 -24.59 -19.31
N LYS A 411 11.19 -23.90 -18.56
CA LYS A 411 9.77 -23.71 -18.92
C LYS A 411 9.45 -22.30 -19.40
N SER A 412 10.20 -21.31 -18.97
CA SER A 412 9.94 -19.91 -19.24
C SER A 412 11.24 -19.14 -19.46
N LYS A 413 11.25 -18.30 -20.49
CA LYS A 413 12.34 -17.35 -20.77
C LYS A 413 12.44 -16.26 -19.68
N LEU A 414 11.36 -16.02 -18.93
CA LEU A 414 11.29 -14.95 -17.93
C LEU A 414 11.50 -15.47 -16.50
N ALA A 415 12.39 -16.46 -16.33
CA ALA A 415 12.77 -16.97 -15.01
C ALA A 415 13.60 -15.93 -14.24
N LEU A 416 13.22 -15.67 -13.00
CA LEU A 416 13.86 -14.74 -12.08
C LEU A 416 14.45 -15.48 -10.88
N ALA A 417 15.70 -15.20 -10.56
CA ALA A 417 16.37 -15.66 -9.35
C ALA A 417 16.07 -14.72 -8.18
N LEU A 418 15.10 -15.05 -7.33
CA LEU A 418 14.67 -14.15 -6.25
C LEU A 418 15.58 -14.21 -5.02
N GLY A 419 16.00 -15.41 -4.60
CA GLY A 419 16.82 -15.53 -3.39
C GLY A 419 16.65 -16.87 -2.66
N LYS A 420 16.91 -16.83 -1.34
CA LYS A 420 16.74 -17.98 -0.45
C LYS A 420 15.76 -17.63 0.68
N GLY A 421 14.92 -18.59 1.03
CA GLY A 421 13.97 -18.46 2.14
C GLY A 421 14.63 -18.53 3.52
N ALA A 422 13.86 -18.26 4.56
CA ALA A 422 14.28 -18.34 5.95
C ALA A 422 14.74 -19.77 6.35
N GLY A 423 14.32 -20.79 5.61
CA GLY A 423 14.76 -22.17 5.77
C GLY A 423 15.91 -22.58 4.87
N GLY A 424 16.53 -21.65 4.12
CA GLY A 424 17.64 -21.94 3.21
C GLY A 424 17.20 -22.43 1.82
N GLU A 425 15.88 -22.66 1.59
CA GLU A 425 15.37 -23.09 0.30
C GLU A 425 15.52 -22.01 -0.76
N THR A 426 15.95 -22.39 -1.95
CA THR A 426 16.09 -21.48 -3.08
C THR A 426 14.72 -21.17 -3.71
N VAL A 427 14.47 -19.88 -3.96
CA VAL A 427 13.23 -19.39 -4.56
C VAL A 427 13.52 -18.75 -5.91
N ALA A 428 12.95 -19.35 -6.93
CA ALA A 428 12.90 -18.82 -8.29
C ALA A 428 11.44 -18.55 -8.70
N ALA A 429 11.22 -17.56 -9.52
CA ALA A 429 9.89 -17.18 -9.98
C ALA A 429 9.87 -16.98 -11.50
N ASP A 430 8.68 -17.01 -12.08
CA ASP A 430 8.46 -16.81 -13.51
C ASP A 430 7.65 -15.53 -13.71
N LEU A 431 8.26 -14.50 -14.31
CA LEU A 431 7.62 -13.21 -14.54
C LEU A 431 6.41 -13.33 -15.49
N ALA A 432 6.38 -14.32 -16.39
CA ALA A 432 5.22 -14.55 -17.24
C ALA A 432 3.98 -15.02 -16.43
N ARG A 433 4.21 -15.72 -15.30
CA ARG A 433 3.16 -16.13 -14.36
C ARG A 433 2.81 -15.06 -13.34
N MET A 434 3.82 -14.27 -12.96
CA MET A 434 3.64 -13.04 -12.18
C MET A 434 3.47 -11.90 -13.18
N PRO A 435 2.28 -11.56 -13.64
CA PRO A 435 2.17 -10.72 -14.84
C PRO A 435 2.97 -9.43 -14.72
N HIS A 436 3.06 -8.87 -13.52
CA HIS A 436 3.81 -7.65 -13.23
C HIS A 436 4.30 -7.68 -11.80
N LEU A 437 5.45 -7.06 -11.54
CA LEU A 437 6.14 -7.06 -10.27
C LEU A 437 6.27 -5.63 -9.71
N LEU A 438 5.80 -5.42 -8.50
CA LEU A 438 6.00 -4.18 -7.74
C LEU A 438 7.07 -4.41 -6.67
N ILE A 439 8.09 -3.55 -6.62
CA ILE A 439 9.19 -3.61 -5.66
C ILE A 439 9.22 -2.32 -4.85
N ALA A 440 9.18 -2.43 -3.54
CA ALA A 440 9.31 -1.28 -2.64
C ALA A 440 10.41 -1.48 -1.61
N GLY A 441 11.04 -0.40 -1.17
CA GLY A 441 12.06 -0.47 -0.11
C GLY A 441 12.72 0.87 0.15
N ALA A 442 13.12 1.11 1.39
CA ALA A 442 13.89 2.31 1.76
C ALA A 442 15.27 2.31 1.11
N THR A 443 15.92 3.46 1.04
CA THR A 443 17.28 3.57 0.55
C THR A 443 18.23 2.67 1.34
N GLY A 444 19.09 1.92 0.65
CA GLY A 444 20.01 0.96 1.27
C GLY A 444 19.37 -0.36 1.75
N SER A 445 18.08 -0.57 1.53
CA SER A 445 17.40 -1.80 1.94
C SER A 445 17.70 -3.02 1.06
N GLY A 446 18.18 -2.81 -0.18
CA GLY A 446 18.48 -3.85 -1.16
C GLY A 446 17.64 -3.78 -2.44
N LYS A 447 16.81 -2.74 -2.63
CA LYS A 447 15.97 -2.55 -3.82
C LYS A 447 16.78 -2.58 -5.11
N THR A 448 17.84 -1.78 -5.20
CA THR A 448 18.73 -1.68 -6.36
C THR A 448 19.42 -3.00 -6.68
N ALA A 449 19.97 -3.67 -5.65
CA ALA A 449 20.58 -4.99 -5.83
C ALA A 449 19.58 -6.02 -6.39
N CYS A 450 18.32 -5.96 -5.95
CA CYS A 450 17.25 -6.82 -6.49
C CYS A 450 16.93 -6.49 -7.95
N LEU A 451 16.86 -5.21 -8.34
CA LEU A 451 16.65 -4.82 -9.73
C LEU A 451 17.79 -5.30 -10.62
N ASN A 452 19.04 -5.03 -10.23
CA ASN A 452 20.22 -5.47 -10.99
C ASN A 452 20.28 -7.00 -11.10
N SER A 453 20.04 -7.71 -10.00
CA SER A 453 20.00 -9.17 -9.97
C SER A 453 18.87 -9.73 -10.85
N THR A 454 17.71 -9.08 -10.88
CA THR A 454 16.58 -9.47 -11.74
C THR A 454 16.93 -9.28 -13.23
N ILE A 455 17.54 -8.14 -13.58
CA ILE A 455 17.97 -7.85 -14.95
C ILE A 455 19.08 -8.84 -15.36
N CYS A 456 20.10 -9.03 -14.55
CA CYS A 456 21.19 -9.98 -14.83
C CYS A 456 20.68 -11.42 -14.94
N SER A 457 19.71 -11.82 -14.11
CA SER A 457 19.06 -13.14 -14.21
C SER A 457 18.43 -13.37 -15.58
N LEU A 458 17.80 -12.35 -16.17
CA LEU A 458 17.25 -12.42 -17.51
C LEU A 458 18.34 -12.41 -18.59
N LEU A 459 19.38 -11.59 -18.43
CA LEU A 459 20.47 -11.46 -19.40
C LEU A 459 21.35 -12.72 -19.52
N ILE A 460 21.49 -13.50 -18.46
CA ILE A 460 22.29 -14.74 -18.48
C ILE A 460 21.65 -15.83 -19.37
N HIS A 461 20.33 -15.83 -19.53
CA HIS A 461 19.60 -16.94 -20.17
C HIS A 461 18.86 -16.53 -21.46
N ASN A 462 18.88 -15.26 -21.83
CA ASN A 462 18.11 -14.77 -22.96
C ASN A 462 18.95 -13.91 -23.88
N THR A 463 18.71 -14.08 -25.16
CA THR A 463 19.27 -13.24 -26.24
C THR A 463 18.41 -12.01 -26.47
N PRO A 464 18.91 -11.00 -27.22
CA PRO A 464 18.08 -9.87 -27.64
C PRO A 464 16.86 -10.25 -28.49
N ASP A 465 16.86 -11.45 -29.09
CA ASP A 465 15.72 -11.97 -29.86
C ASP A 465 14.67 -12.63 -28.94
N ASP A 466 15.05 -13.02 -27.72
CA ASP A 466 14.15 -13.57 -26.72
C ASP A 466 13.50 -12.49 -25.86
N VAL A 467 14.31 -11.53 -25.36
CA VAL A 467 13.87 -10.49 -24.40
C VAL A 467 14.44 -9.13 -24.78
N LYS A 468 13.58 -8.14 -24.80
CA LYS A 468 13.91 -6.73 -24.96
C LYS A 468 13.55 -5.95 -23.70
N PHE A 469 14.28 -4.85 -23.46
CA PHE A 469 14.04 -3.98 -22.32
C PHE A 469 13.68 -2.55 -22.75
N ILE A 470 12.80 -1.93 -21.96
CA ILE A 470 12.67 -0.48 -21.83
C ILE A 470 12.99 -0.17 -20.36
N MET A 471 13.98 0.69 -20.14
CA MET A 471 14.44 1.04 -18.81
C MET A 471 14.22 2.52 -18.55
N ILE A 472 13.63 2.86 -17.39
CA ILE A 472 13.32 4.23 -16.97
C ILE A 472 14.00 4.48 -15.63
N ASP A 473 14.93 5.43 -15.61
CA ASP A 473 15.73 5.83 -14.45
C ASP A 473 15.76 7.36 -14.31
N PRO A 474 14.75 7.98 -13.68
CA PRO A 474 14.71 9.43 -13.51
C PRO A 474 15.87 9.99 -12.68
N LYS A 475 16.47 9.14 -11.85
CA LYS A 475 17.60 9.53 -10.96
C LYS A 475 18.97 9.47 -11.64
N ARG A 476 19.07 8.82 -12.80
CA ARG A 476 20.31 8.65 -13.58
C ARG A 476 21.44 7.92 -12.82
N VAL A 477 21.10 6.96 -11.97
CA VAL A 477 22.08 6.31 -11.07
C VAL A 477 22.13 4.80 -11.29
N GLU A 478 20.98 4.15 -11.33
CA GLU A 478 20.89 2.69 -11.15
C GLU A 478 20.90 1.93 -12.48
N LEU A 479 20.18 2.40 -13.49
CA LEU A 479 19.96 1.66 -14.75
C LEU A 479 20.81 2.20 -15.92
N VAL A 480 21.45 3.35 -15.79
CA VAL A 480 22.25 3.97 -16.86
C VAL A 480 23.41 3.07 -17.28
N ASN A 481 23.96 2.26 -16.38
CA ASN A 481 25.04 1.30 -16.67
C ASN A 481 24.65 0.27 -17.73
N PHE A 482 23.36 0.02 -17.97
CA PHE A 482 22.85 -0.90 -18.95
C PHE A 482 22.72 -0.32 -20.36
N ASN A 483 23.09 0.92 -20.64
CA ASN A 483 22.89 1.62 -21.93
C ASN A 483 23.54 0.94 -23.14
N THR A 484 24.57 0.14 -22.93
CA THR A 484 25.28 -0.54 -24.03
C THR A 484 24.66 -1.87 -24.44
N LEU A 485 23.61 -2.32 -23.72
CA LEU A 485 22.97 -3.62 -23.99
C LEU A 485 22.25 -3.65 -25.34
N PRO A 486 22.46 -4.68 -26.16
CA PRO A 486 21.71 -4.89 -27.40
C PRO A 486 20.23 -5.26 -27.16
N HIS A 487 19.87 -5.59 -25.93
CA HIS A 487 18.51 -5.89 -25.52
C HIS A 487 17.63 -4.63 -25.41
N LEU A 488 18.20 -3.43 -25.36
CA LEU A 488 17.43 -2.21 -25.21
C LEU A 488 16.69 -1.84 -26.50
N ILE A 489 15.40 -1.54 -26.38
CA ILE A 489 14.58 -0.99 -27.46
C ILE A 489 14.94 0.48 -27.72
N ALA A 490 15.17 1.24 -26.66
CA ALA A 490 15.62 2.62 -26.68
C ALA A 490 16.68 2.84 -25.58
N PRO A 491 17.51 3.90 -25.66
CA PRO A 491 18.41 4.26 -24.58
C PRO A 491 17.65 4.40 -23.24
N VAL A 492 18.34 4.19 -22.12
CA VAL A 492 17.72 4.34 -20.80
C VAL A 492 17.11 5.73 -20.66
N VAL A 493 15.82 5.75 -20.35
CA VAL A 493 15.00 6.96 -20.27
C VAL A 493 15.23 7.63 -18.92
N VAL A 494 15.76 8.84 -18.96
CA VAL A 494 16.11 9.60 -17.73
C VAL A 494 15.21 10.81 -17.49
N ASP A 495 14.45 11.23 -18.50
CA ASP A 495 13.56 12.39 -18.45
C ASP A 495 12.10 11.93 -18.29
N ALA A 496 11.35 12.57 -17.40
CA ALA A 496 9.97 12.18 -17.11
C ALA A 496 9.04 12.29 -18.34
N ASP A 497 9.21 13.33 -19.16
CA ASP A 497 8.41 13.50 -20.38
C ASP A 497 8.67 12.38 -21.40
N LYS A 498 9.94 11.98 -21.55
CA LYS A 498 10.32 10.85 -22.41
C LYS A 498 9.83 9.53 -21.83
N ALA A 499 9.75 9.40 -20.51
CA ALA A 499 9.17 8.23 -19.85
C ALA A 499 7.69 8.06 -20.20
N VAL A 500 6.93 9.16 -20.19
CA VAL A 500 5.53 9.14 -20.62
C VAL A 500 5.40 8.72 -22.10
N LEU A 501 6.27 9.23 -22.97
CA LEU A 501 6.31 8.80 -24.39
C LEU A 501 6.62 7.31 -24.54
N ALA A 502 7.59 6.79 -23.79
CA ALA A 502 7.92 5.37 -23.79
C ALA A 502 6.74 4.50 -23.32
N LEU A 503 6.01 4.93 -22.29
CA LEU A 503 4.80 4.25 -21.82
C LEU A 503 3.67 4.25 -22.85
N ARG A 504 3.47 5.36 -23.58
CA ARG A 504 2.50 5.44 -24.68
C ARG A 504 2.90 4.52 -25.82
N TRP A 505 4.18 4.55 -26.22
CA TRP A 505 4.70 3.66 -27.24
C TRP A 505 4.47 2.19 -26.88
N LEU A 506 4.71 1.82 -25.62
CA LEU A 506 4.50 0.46 -25.14
C LEU A 506 3.03 0.03 -25.21
N ASN A 507 2.08 0.95 -24.94
CA ASN A 507 0.66 0.69 -25.16
C ASN A 507 0.33 0.46 -26.63
N GLN A 508 0.91 1.27 -27.51
CA GLN A 508 0.71 1.11 -28.95
C GLN A 508 1.29 -0.22 -29.46
N GLU A 509 2.48 -0.59 -28.99
CA GLU A 509 3.09 -1.87 -29.30
C GLU A 509 2.24 -3.06 -28.81
N MET A 510 1.65 -2.94 -27.62
CA MET A 510 0.69 -3.91 -27.12
C MET A 510 -0.50 -4.08 -28.06
N ASP A 511 -1.10 -2.98 -28.51
CA ASP A 511 -2.23 -3.01 -29.46
C ASP A 511 -1.82 -3.57 -30.82
N ASN A 512 -0.62 -3.23 -31.33
CA ASN A 512 -0.06 -3.79 -32.56
C ASN A 512 0.13 -5.31 -32.45
N ARG A 513 0.60 -5.81 -31.30
CA ARG A 513 0.74 -7.24 -31.04
C ARG A 513 -0.60 -7.95 -31.05
N TYR A 514 -1.63 -7.37 -30.45
CA TYR A 514 -2.98 -7.91 -30.49
C TYR A 514 -3.53 -8.00 -31.91
N GLN A 515 -3.30 -6.97 -32.75
CA GLN A 515 -3.69 -7.00 -34.16
C GLN A 515 -2.98 -8.12 -34.91
N LYS A 516 -1.66 -8.29 -34.73
CA LYS A 516 -0.90 -9.40 -35.31
C LYS A 516 -1.42 -10.75 -34.83
N PHE A 517 -1.71 -10.90 -33.54
CA PHE A 517 -2.27 -12.14 -33.00
C PHE A 517 -3.62 -12.48 -33.63
N ALA A 518 -4.49 -11.49 -33.81
CA ALA A 518 -5.78 -11.68 -34.48
C ALA A 518 -5.63 -12.13 -35.94
N GLN A 519 -4.67 -11.56 -36.68
CA GLN A 519 -4.39 -11.96 -38.09
C GLN A 519 -3.93 -13.41 -38.17
N PHE A 520 -3.18 -13.89 -37.18
CA PHE A 520 -2.62 -15.25 -37.22
C PHE A 520 -3.39 -16.26 -36.35
N GLY A 521 -4.52 -15.86 -35.75
CA GLY A 521 -5.32 -16.73 -34.89
C GLY A 521 -4.62 -17.16 -33.61
N ALA A 522 -3.58 -16.41 -33.17
CA ALA A 522 -2.87 -16.67 -31.93
C ALA A 522 -3.60 -16.00 -30.75
N ARG A 523 -3.59 -16.66 -29.58
CA ARG A 523 -4.22 -16.12 -28.35
C ARG A 523 -3.24 -15.35 -27.46
N ASN A 524 -1.95 -15.64 -27.58
CA ASN A 524 -0.88 -15.06 -26.79
C ASN A 524 0.46 -15.19 -27.54
N ILE A 525 1.52 -14.58 -27.01
CA ILE A 525 2.85 -14.59 -27.58
C ILE A 525 3.42 -16.00 -27.72
N GLU A 526 3.16 -16.90 -26.78
CA GLU A 526 3.64 -18.28 -26.83
C GLU A 526 3.02 -19.03 -28.00
N ALA A 527 1.71 -18.91 -28.20
CA ALA A 527 1.01 -19.50 -29.32
C ALA A 527 1.47 -18.88 -30.68
N TYR A 528 1.77 -17.57 -30.68
CA TYR A 528 2.27 -16.87 -31.84
C TYR A 528 3.68 -17.37 -32.23
N ASN A 529 4.58 -17.56 -31.27
CA ASN A 529 5.97 -17.97 -31.49
C ASN A 529 6.15 -19.47 -31.74
N LYS A 530 5.20 -20.33 -31.33
CA LYS A 530 5.34 -21.78 -31.29
C LYS A 530 5.74 -22.43 -32.62
N ASN A 531 5.30 -21.88 -33.75
CA ASN A 531 5.51 -22.46 -35.11
C ASN A 531 6.29 -21.50 -36.03
N ARG A 532 7.14 -20.63 -35.48
CA ARG A 532 7.89 -19.63 -36.21
C ARG A 532 9.39 -19.84 -36.09
N ASN A 533 10.11 -19.42 -37.14
CA ASN A 533 11.55 -19.35 -37.07
C ASN A 533 12.00 -18.32 -36.01
N PRO A 534 13.17 -18.48 -35.40
CA PRO A 534 13.70 -17.51 -34.44
C PRO A 534 13.72 -16.05 -34.91
N SER A 535 14.00 -15.85 -36.23
CA SER A 535 14.01 -14.53 -36.86
C SER A 535 12.62 -13.87 -37.01
N GLU A 536 11.55 -14.66 -36.96
CA GLU A 536 10.16 -14.21 -37.07
C GLU A 536 9.46 -14.19 -35.74
N SER A 537 10.10 -14.73 -34.71
CA SER A 537 9.58 -14.78 -33.34
C SER A 537 9.53 -13.38 -32.73
N MET A 538 8.51 -13.14 -31.97
CA MET A 538 8.31 -11.87 -31.26
C MET A 538 8.98 -11.93 -29.89
N PRO A 539 9.91 -11.01 -29.56
CA PRO A 539 10.54 -11.00 -28.24
C PRO A 539 9.57 -10.59 -27.13
N TYR A 540 9.79 -11.09 -25.93
CA TYR A 540 9.19 -10.52 -24.73
C TYR A 540 9.73 -9.10 -24.50
N ILE A 541 8.91 -8.21 -23.95
CA ILE A 541 9.35 -6.87 -23.55
C ILE A 541 9.20 -6.73 -22.04
N VAL A 542 10.28 -6.32 -21.39
CA VAL A 542 10.27 -6.04 -19.95
C VAL A 542 10.51 -4.55 -19.73
N LEU A 543 9.48 -3.86 -19.23
CA LEU A 543 9.60 -2.49 -18.75
C LEU A 543 10.16 -2.52 -17.32
N VAL A 544 11.24 -1.78 -17.08
CA VAL A 544 11.83 -1.61 -15.74
C VAL A 544 11.78 -0.15 -15.37
N ILE A 545 11.16 0.17 -14.21
CA ILE A 545 11.10 1.53 -13.65
C ILE A 545 11.78 1.48 -12.28
N ASP A 546 12.87 2.25 -12.10
CA ASP A 546 13.58 2.32 -10.81
C ASP A 546 12.81 3.12 -9.75
N GLU A 547 12.19 4.23 -10.13
CA GLU A 547 11.45 5.08 -9.19
C GLU A 547 10.12 5.55 -9.76
N LEU A 548 9.05 4.86 -9.37
CA LEU A 548 7.69 5.23 -9.79
C LEU A 548 7.27 6.60 -9.25
N ALA A 549 7.70 6.95 -8.03
CA ALA A 549 7.28 8.19 -7.38
C ALA A 549 7.62 9.42 -8.21
N ASP A 550 8.78 9.43 -8.86
CA ASP A 550 9.22 10.59 -9.64
C ASP A 550 8.37 10.76 -10.91
N LEU A 551 7.92 9.67 -11.52
CA LEU A 551 6.99 9.70 -12.66
C LEU A 551 5.57 10.13 -12.23
N MET A 552 5.09 9.63 -11.08
CA MET A 552 3.79 10.00 -10.54
C MET A 552 3.75 11.48 -10.15
N MET A 553 4.85 12.04 -9.68
CA MET A 553 4.95 13.48 -9.38
C MET A 553 4.96 14.35 -10.64
N ALA A 554 5.49 13.86 -11.75
CA ALA A 554 5.58 14.61 -13.00
C ALA A 554 4.26 14.57 -13.79
N ALA A 555 3.60 13.42 -13.89
CA ALA A 555 2.43 13.20 -14.74
C ALA A 555 1.48 12.14 -14.18
N PHE A 556 0.90 12.39 -12.99
CA PHE A 556 0.11 11.42 -12.21
C PHE A 556 -0.96 10.69 -13.04
N ASP A 557 -1.95 11.44 -13.57
CA ASP A 557 -3.10 10.85 -14.24
C ASP A 557 -2.75 10.01 -15.47
N GLU A 558 -1.69 10.40 -16.16
CA GLU A 558 -1.28 9.73 -17.37
C GLU A 558 -0.47 8.46 -17.06
N VAL A 559 0.48 8.57 -16.15
CA VAL A 559 1.31 7.44 -15.72
C VAL A 559 0.44 6.37 -15.09
N GLU A 560 -0.44 6.72 -14.15
CA GLU A 560 -1.33 5.76 -13.50
C GLU A 560 -2.22 5.04 -14.53
N ARG A 561 -2.91 5.81 -15.41
CA ARG A 561 -3.81 5.25 -16.41
C ARG A 561 -3.09 4.33 -17.38
N THR A 562 -1.90 4.74 -17.84
CA THR A 562 -1.12 4.00 -18.82
C THR A 562 -0.55 2.71 -18.24
N LEU A 563 0.01 2.77 -17.03
CA LEU A 563 0.50 1.59 -16.31
C LEU A 563 -0.62 0.62 -15.98
N CYS A 564 -1.78 1.12 -15.53
CA CYS A 564 -2.93 0.25 -15.25
C CYS A 564 -3.43 -0.46 -16.51
N ARG A 565 -3.52 0.24 -17.66
CA ARG A 565 -3.91 -0.37 -18.94
C ARG A 565 -2.94 -1.46 -19.37
N LEU A 566 -1.62 -1.18 -19.32
CA LEU A 566 -0.59 -2.17 -19.60
C LEU A 566 -0.72 -3.36 -18.64
N ALA A 567 -0.82 -3.13 -17.35
CA ALA A 567 -0.89 -4.19 -16.37
C ALA A 567 -2.15 -5.08 -16.50
N GLN A 568 -3.25 -4.55 -17.05
CA GLN A 568 -4.47 -5.32 -17.30
C GLN A 568 -4.40 -6.16 -18.58
N LEU A 569 -3.75 -5.67 -19.62
CA LEU A 569 -3.87 -6.24 -20.96
C LEU A 569 -2.56 -6.82 -21.50
N ALA A 570 -1.40 -6.36 -21.04
CA ALA A 570 -0.12 -6.65 -21.70
C ALA A 570 0.40 -8.09 -21.50
N ARG A 571 -0.10 -8.83 -20.51
CA ARG A 571 0.34 -10.20 -20.21
C ARG A 571 0.30 -11.12 -21.43
N ALA A 572 -0.81 -11.14 -22.16
CA ALA A 572 -0.96 -12.02 -23.33
C ALA A 572 -0.05 -11.63 -24.49
N THR A 573 0.34 -10.34 -24.57
CA THR A 573 1.23 -9.83 -25.63
C THR A 573 2.71 -10.01 -25.29
N GLY A 574 3.06 -10.60 -24.14
CA GLY A 574 4.44 -10.83 -23.72
C GLY A 574 5.13 -9.54 -23.24
N ILE A 575 4.36 -8.57 -22.76
CA ILE A 575 4.89 -7.34 -22.19
C ILE A 575 4.71 -7.40 -20.68
N HIS A 576 5.79 -7.26 -19.91
CA HIS A 576 5.82 -7.37 -18.46
C HIS A 576 6.44 -6.14 -17.82
N LEU A 577 5.99 -5.80 -16.63
CA LEU A 577 6.40 -4.60 -15.93
C LEU A 577 7.08 -4.96 -14.60
N ILE A 578 8.22 -4.37 -14.34
CA ILE A 578 8.93 -4.38 -13.06
C ILE A 578 9.00 -2.92 -12.61
N VAL A 579 8.22 -2.58 -11.61
CA VAL A 579 8.07 -1.20 -11.13
C VAL A 579 8.58 -1.10 -9.72
N ALA A 580 9.56 -0.24 -9.49
CA ALA A 580 10.14 -0.05 -8.18
C ALA A 580 9.88 1.36 -7.62
N THR A 581 9.89 1.49 -6.29
CA THR A 581 9.78 2.78 -5.60
C THR A 581 10.46 2.75 -4.24
N GLN A 582 11.04 3.87 -3.84
CA GLN A 582 11.54 4.13 -2.49
C GLN A 582 10.51 4.87 -1.63
N ARG A 583 9.40 5.32 -2.22
CA ARG A 583 8.33 6.08 -1.55
C ARG A 583 7.03 5.27 -1.55
N PRO A 584 6.84 4.38 -0.57
CA PRO A 584 5.67 3.51 -0.48
C PRO A 584 4.43 4.23 0.07
N SER A 585 4.16 5.46 -0.39
CA SER A 585 2.97 6.23 -0.02
C SER A 585 1.74 5.83 -0.84
N VAL A 586 0.55 6.12 -0.33
CA VAL A 586 -0.72 5.82 -1.02
C VAL A 586 -0.86 6.64 -2.31
N ASP A 587 -0.23 7.81 -2.37
CA ASP A 587 -0.24 8.69 -3.55
C ASP A 587 0.64 8.15 -4.69
N VAL A 588 1.62 7.30 -4.39
CA VAL A 588 2.48 6.64 -5.38
C VAL A 588 1.95 5.25 -5.72
N VAL A 589 1.67 4.45 -4.69
CA VAL A 589 1.14 3.09 -4.85
C VAL A 589 -0.36 3.10 -4.56
N THR A 590 -1.08 3.62 -5.51
CA THR A 590 -2.54 3.79 -5.43
C THR A 590 -3.29 2.46 -5.36
N GLY A 591 -4.58 2.52 -5.05
CA GLY A 591 -5.45 1.34 -5.08
C GLY A 591 -5.53 0.69 -6.47
N LEU A 592 -5.46 1.51 -7.54
CA LEU A 592 -5.47 1.02 -8.93
C LEU A 592 -4.16 0.31 -9.29
N ILE A 593 -3.01 0.86 -8.92
CA ILE A 593 -1.70 0.20 -9.09
C ILE A 593 -1.68 -1.13 -8.34
N LYS A 594 -2.09 -1.15 -7.07
CA LYS A 594 -2.13 -2.40 -6.28
C LYS A 594 -3.03 -3.49 -6.85
N ALA A 595 -4.18 -3.10 -7.40
CA ALA A 595 -5.12 -4.05 -8.01
C ALA A 595 -4.54 -4.74 -9.25
N ASN A 596 -3.63 -4.06 -9.96
CA ASN A 596 -3.04 -4.53 -11.21
C ASN A 596 -1.62 -5.11 -11.06
N PHE A 597 -0.98 -4.91 -9.89
CA PHE A 597 0.30 -5.50 -9.52
C PHE A 597 0.12 -6.47 -8.34
N PRO A 598 -0.35 -7.69 -8.60
CA PRO A 598 -0.65 -8.65 -7.54
C PRO A 598 0.60 -9.24 -6.89
N THR A 599 1.71 -9.36 -7.64
CA THR A 599 3.00 -9.81 -7.12
C THR A 599 3.79 -8.64 -6.60
N ARG A 600 4.24 -8.73 -5.34
CA ARG A 600 4.90 -7.63 -4.67
C ARG A 600 6.10 -8.09 -3.86
N ILE A 601 7.15 -7.28 -3.87
CA ILE A 601 8.32 -7.43 -3.01
C ILE A 601 8.45 -6.17 -2.17
N SER A 602 8.61 -6.33 -0.88
CA SER A 602 8.94 -5.24 0.02
C SER A 602 10.23 -5.55 0.76
N PHE A 603 11.22 -4.72 0.57
CA PHE A 603 12.40 -4.64 1.42
C PHE A 603 12.08 -3.89 2.71
N ALA A 604 13.10 -3.71 3.57
CA ALA A 604 12.93 -2.97 4.81
C ALA A 604 12.34 -1.58 4.58
N LEU A 605 11.33 -1.24 5.36
CA LEU A 605 10.61 0.03 5.36
C LEU A 605 10.66 0.67 6.73
N THR A 606 10.45 1.98 6.78
CA THR A 606 10.54 2.75 8.03
C THR A 606 9.32 2.62 8.92
N SER A 607 8.14 2.31 8.35
CA SER A 607 6.90 2.26 9.10
C SER A 607 6.00 1.07 8.76
N GLN A 608 5.18 0.67 9.73
CA GLN A 608 4.13 -0.33 9.54
C GLN A 608 3.05 0.12 8.54
N VAL A 609 2.83 1.43 8.42
CA VAL A 609 1.87 2.00 7.47
C VAL A 609 2.34 1.75 6.05
N ASP A 610 3.63 1.99 5.78
CA ASP A 610 4.24 1.75 4.48
C ASP A 610 4.21 0.26 4.10
N SER A 611 4.49 -0.63 5.07
CA SER A 611 4.36 -2.07 4.87
C SER A 611 2.94 -2.47 4.44
N ARG A 612 1.91 -1.91 5.10
CA ARG A 612 0.51 -2.15 4.73
C ARG A 612 0.14 -1.53 3.38
N THR A 613 0.75 -0.41 3.03
CA THR A 613 0.53 0.21 1.72
C THR A 613 0.98 -0.72 0.60
N ILE A 614 2.11 -1.40 0.75
CA ILE A 614 2.65 -2.29 -0.29
C ILE A 614 2.06 -3.70 -0.20
N LEU A 615 2.11 -4.33 0.97
CA LEU A 615 1.82 -5.77 1.14
C LEU A 615 0.40 -6.06 1.66
N ASP A 616 -0.39 -5.02 1.94
CA ASP A 616 -1.66 -5.13 2.70
C ASP A 616 -1.50 -5.82 4.08
N ALA A 617 -0.24 -5.99 4.52
CA ALA A 617 0.16 -6.62 5.77
C ALA A 617 1.31 -5.87 6.43
N ALA A 618 1.43 -6.00 7.77
CA ALA A 618 2.58 -5.51 8.52
C ALA A 618 3.74 -6.51 8.40
N GLY A 619 4.98 -6.04 8.60
CA GLY A 619 6.15 -6.90 8.71
C GLY A 619 7.39 -6.38 7.99
N ALA A 620 7.26 -5.56 6.95
CA ALA A 620 8.42 -5.00 6.26
C ALA A 620 9.22 -4.01 7.13
N GLU A 621 8.57 -3.40 8.13
CA GLU A 621 9.23 -2.57 9.15
C GLU A 621 10.13 -3.35 10.12
N LYS A 622 10.06 -4.67 10.09
CA LYS A 622 10.86 -5.57 10.95
C LYS A 622 12.00 -6.25 10.21
N LEU A 623 12.15 -5.97 8.93
CA LEU A 623 13.22 -6.52 8.11
C LEU A 623 14.57 -5.88 8.46
N LEU A 624 15.64 -6.66 8.27
CA LEU A 624 16.99 -6.29 8.68
C LEU A 624 17.71 -5.38 7.66
N GLY A 625 17.11 -5.15 6.48
CA GLY A 625 17.79 -4.47 5.36
C GLY A 625 18.75 -5.40 4.63
N ARG A 626 19.65 -4.82 3.80
CA ARG A 626 20.68 -5.56 3.06
C ARG A 626 20.16 -6.74 2.23
N GLY A 627 19.00 -6.58 1.61
CA GLY A 627 18.38 -7.61 0.78
C GLY A 627 17.39 -8.52 1.50
N ASP A 628 17.16 -8.34 2.80
CA ASP A 628 16.08 -9.03 3.52
C ASP A 628 14.73 -8.46 3.07
N MET A 629 13.86 -9.32 2.56
CA MET A 629 12.62 -8.90 1.90
C MET A 629 11.43 -9.80 2.24
N LEU A 630 10.24 -9.25 2.06
CA LEU A 630 8.97 -9.97 2.04
C LEU A 630 8.48 -10.08 0.59
N TYR A 631 8.34 -11.28 0.11
CA TYR A 631 7.82 -11.63 -1.20
C TYR A 631 6.38 -12.11 -1.10
N MET A 632 5.48 -11.45 -1.82
CA MET A 632 4.04 -11.77 -1.92
C MET A 632 3.73 -12.27 -3.33
N PRO A 633 3.70 -13.57 -3.59
CA PRO A 633 3.26 -14.11 -4.86
C PRO A 633 1.75 -13.95 -5.05
N THR A 634 1.28 -13.99 -6.30
CA THR A 634 -0.12 -13.75 -6.69
C THR A 634 -1.12 -14.69 -6.01
N ASP A 635 -0.69 -15.91 -5.75
CA ASP A 635 -1.53 -17.02 -5.23
C ASP A 635 -1.38 -17.25 -3.72
N ALA A 636 -0.56 -16.47 -3.02
CA ALA A 636 -0.34 -16.63 -1.60
C ALA A 636 -1.17 -15.65 -0.76
N ALA A 637 -1.72 -16.14 0.35
CA ALA A 637 -2.46 -15.33 1.32
C ALA A 637 -1.54 -14.53 2.27
N LYS A 638 -0.26 -14.90 2.37
CA LYS A 638 0.73 -14.26 3.26
C LYS A 638 2.06 -14.11 2.56
N PRO A 639 2.81 -13.02 2.81
CA PRO A 639 4.13 -12.83 2.26
C PRO A 639 5.13 -13.82 2.89
N LYS A 640 6.07 -14.30 2.06
CA LYS A 640 7.22 -15.13 2.48
C LYS A 640 8.44 -14.25 2.70
N ARG A 641 9.22 -14.52 3.75
CA ARG A 641 10.50 -13.86 3.98
C ARG A 641 11.59 -14.53 3.19
N LEU A 642 12.33 -13.74 2.43
CA LEU A 642 13.46 -14.19 1.62
C LEU A 642 14.65 -13.26 1.85
N GLN A 643 15.86 -13.82 1.74
CA GLN A 643 17.05 -13.04 1.48
C GLN A 643 17.23 -12.95 -0.03
N GLY A 644 17.16 -11.75 -0.57
CA GLY A 644 17.29 -11.47 -1.99
C GLY A 644 18.67 -11.83 -2.54
N THR A 645 18.71 -12.16 -3.83
CA THR A 645 19.98 -12.35 -4.54
C THR A 645 20.75 -11.04 -4.61
N PHE A 646 22.06 -11.17 -4.49
CA PHE A 646 23.02 -10.10 -4.63
C PHE A 646 23.87 -10.33 -5.89
N VAL A 647 24.08 -9.28 -6.64
CA VAL A 647 25.06 -9.18 -7.73
C VAL A 647 25.86 -7.89 -7.48
N SER A 648 27.15 -7.99 -7.54
CA SER A 648 28.05 -6.83 -7.37
C SER A 648 28.05 -5.94 -8.64
N ASP A 649 28.48 -4.70 -8.48
CA ASP A 649 28.61 -3.78 -9.62
C ASP A 649 29.60 -4.33 -10.64
N ALA A 650 30.72 -4.94 -10.19
CA ALA A 650 31.70 -5.58 -11.06
C ALA A 650 31.13 -6.75 -11.85
N GLU A 651 30.26 -7.58 -11.24
CA GLU A 651 29.55 -8.66 -11.97
C GLU A 651 28.58 -8.09 -13.00
N THR A 652 27.85 -7.05 -12.63
CA THR A 652 26.92 -6.35 -13.53
C THR A 652 27.68 -5.74 -14.72
N GLU A 653 28.80 -5.08 -14.48
CA GLU A 653 29.67 -4.53 -15.52
C GLU A 653 30.19 -5.60 -16.46
N ARG A 654 30.63 -6.78 -15.94
CA ARG A 654 31.07 -7.90 -16.76
C ARG A 654 29.96 -8.42 -17.68
N VAL A 655 28.74 -8.54 -17.19
CA VAL A 655 27.58 -8.97 -17.99
C VAL A 655 27.26 -7.95 -19.08
N VAL A 656 27.26 -6.66 -18.73
CA VAL A 656 26.99 -5.56 -19.65
C VAL A 656 28.09 -5.49 -20.72
N TYR A 657 29.35 -5.58 -20.33
CA TYR A 657 30.49 -5.60 -21.27
C TYR A 657 30.42 -6.79 -22.24
N PHE A 658 30.09 -7.99 -21.72
CA PHE A 658 29.95 -9.18 -22.56
C PHE A 658 28.89 -8.98 -23.67
N TRP A 659 27.73 -8.40 -23.31
CA TRP A 659 26.67 -8.13 -24.28
C TRP A 659 26.97 -6.92 -25.17
N GLY A 660 27.63 -5.89 -24.64
CA GLY A 660 28.03 -4.69 -25.39
C GLY A 660 28.95 -4.99 -26.54
N ASN A 661 29.89 -5.94 -26.36
CA ASN A 661 30.81 -6.39 -27.43
C ASN A 661 30.11 -7.17 -28.55
N GLN A 662 28.90 -7.65 -28.37
CA GLN A 662 28.12 -8.33 -29.39
C GLN A 662 27.11 -7.42 -30.11
N ARG A 663 27.07 -6.12 -29.74
CA ARG A 663 26.14 -5.18 -30.37
C ARG A 663 26.45 -5.02 -31.83
N ARG A 664 25.48 -5.37 -32.69
CA ARG A 664 25.58 -5.25 -34.14
C ARG A 664 25.26 -3.83 -34.57
N SER A 665 25.98 -3.30 -35.56
CA SER A 665 25.77 -1.94 -36.10
C SER A 665 24.38 -1.75 -36.75
N GLU A 666 23.73 -2.83 -37.11
CA GLU A 666 22.39 -2.84 -37.73
C GLU A 666 21.22 -2.77 -36.73
N MET A 667 21.52 -2.81 -35.43
CA MET A 667 20.47 -2.72 -34.41
C MET A 667 20.11 -1.25 -34.15
N GLU A 668 19.18 -0.75 -34.96
CA GLU A 668 18.59 0.56 -34.71
C GLU A 668 17.75 0.52 -33.43
N GLN A 669 18.16 1.33 -32.45
CA GLN A 669 17.29 1.64 -31.31
C GLN A 669 16.19 2.60 -31.78
N VAL A 670 14.99 2.40 -31.28
CA VAL A 670 13.88 3.31 -31.56
C VAL A 670 14.23 4.69 -31.00
N ARG A 671 14.27 5.70 -31.86
CA ARG A 671 14.54 7.08 -31.45
C ARG A 671 13.34 7.67 -30.72
N PHE A 672 13.58 8.54 -29.74
CA PHE A 672 12.49 9.22 -29.03
C PHE A 672 11.66 10.14 -29.95
N GLU A 673 12.27 10.64 -31.05
CA GLU A 673 11.58 11.39 -32.08
C GLU A 673 10.51 10.51 -32.77
N ASP A 674 10.82 9.26 -33.07
CA ASP A 674 9.87 8.30 -33.67
C ASP A 674 8.76 7.92 -32.68
N MET A 675 9.11 7.77 -31.39
CA MET A 675 8.11 7.61 -30.32
C MET A 675 7.18 8.83 -30.20
N SER A 676 7.70 10.03 -30.38
CA SER A 676 6.93 11.26 -30.36
C SER A 676 6.00 11.42 -31.56
N GLN A 677 6.43 10.97 -32.75
CA GLN A 677 5.59 10.96 -33.96
C GLN A 677 4.43 9.97 -33.84
N LEU A 678 4.65 8.80 -33.25
CA LEU A 678 3.58 7.84 -32.97
C LEU A 678 2.60 8.39 -31.91
N ALA A 679 3.09 9.08 -30.88
CA ALA A 679 2.25 9.76 -29.91
C ALA A 679 1.51 10.97 -30.49
N SER A 680 2.07 11.63 -31.52
CA SER A 680 1.44 12.72 -32.29
C SER A 680 0.39 12.20 -33.25
N ALA A 681 0.55 10.98 -33.77
CA ALA A 681 -0.45 10.33 -34.61
C ALA A 681 -1.76 10.04 -33.82
N GLU A 682 -1.70 9.80 -32.50
CA GLU A 682 -2.90 9.78 -31.65
C GLU A 682 -3.54 11.19 -31.51
N LYS A 683 -2.72 12.25 -31.40
CA LYS A 683 -3.21 13.64 -31.45
C LYS A 683 -3.67 14.02 -32.86
N GLY A 684 -2.96 13.58 -33.89
CA GLY A 684 -3.36 13.74 -35.30
C GLY A 684 -4.68 13.03 -35.62
N GLY A 685 -4.99 11.93 -34.95
CA GLY A 685 -6.32 11.30 -34.99
C GLY A 685 -7.41 12.17 -34.35
N ASP A 686 -7.10 12.93 -33.30
CA ASP A 686 -8.01 13.89 -32.70
C ASP A 686 -8.11 15.17 -33.55
N ASP A 687 -7.02 15.61 -34.15
CA ASP A 687 -7.03 16.78 -35.06
C ASP A 687 -7.74 16.48 -36.39
N ALA A 688 -7.55 15.28 -36.95
CA ALA A 688 -8.30 14.81 -38.12
C ALA A 688 -9.79 14.60 -37.81
N LEU A 689 -10.12 14.13 -36.61
CA LEU A 689 -11.49 14.02 -36.14
C LEU A 689 -12.10 15.42 -35.86
N MET A 690 -11.31 16.34 -35.33
CA MET A 690 -11.72 17.71 -35.10
C MET A 690 -11.97 18.44 -36.42
N GLU A 691 -11.10 18.23 -37.45
CA GLU A 691 -11.30 18.77 -38.77
C GLU A 691 -12.56 18.19 -39.45
N SER A 692 -12.75 16.88 -39.35
CA SER A 692 -13.98 16.21 -39.80
C SER A 692 -15.21 16.73 -39.04
N ALA A 693 -15.07 17.02 -37.75
CA ALA A 693 -16.12 17.56 -36.92
C ALA A 693 -16.45 19.05 -37.30
N ARG A 694 -15.42 19.87 -37.64
CA ARG A 694 -15.58 21.23 -38.18
C ARG A 694 -16.30 21.21 -39.53
N GLN A 695 -15.91 20.28 -40.39
CA GLN A 695 -16.58 20.10 -41.68
C GLN A 695 -18.05 19.75 -41.48
N LEU A 696 -18.37 18.80 -40.63
CA LEU A 696 -19.76 18.47 -40.27
C LEU A 696 -20.50 19.63 -39.62
N ALA A 697 -19.82 20.44 -38.80
CA ALA A 697 -20.39 21.64 -38.19
C ALA A 697 -20.64 22.76 -39.19
N SER A 698 -19.84 22.87 -40.24
CA SER A 698 -20.06 23.83 -41.33
C SER A 698 -21.21 23.42 -42.29
N GLU A 699 -21.41 22.10 -42.46
CA GLU A 699 -22.47 21.55 -43.31
C GLU A 699 -23.86 21.59 -42.63
N HIS A 700 -23.90 21.60 -41.29
CA HIS A 700 -25.12 21.52 -40.51
C HIS A 700 -25.29 22.72 -39.58
N LYS A 701 -26.45 23.37 -39.66
CA LYS A 701 -26.78 24.55 -38.85
C LYS A 701 -26.73 24.29 -37.34
N TYR A 702 -27.00 23.07 -36.91
CA TYR A 702 -26.95 22.62 -35.53
C TYR A 702 -26.36 21.22 -35.45
N ILE A 703 -25.50 20.99 -34.47
CA ILE A 703 -24.88 19.72 -34.21
C ILE A 703 -25.07 19.31 -32.73
N SER A 704 -25.13 18.03 -32.48
CA SER A 704 -25.22 17.49 -31.12
C SER A 704 -24.13 16.45 -30.86
N THR A 705 -23.79 16.21 -29.59
CA THR A 705 -22.86 15.19 -29.18
C THR A 705 -23.25 13.80 -29.73
N SER A 706 -24.57 13.50 -29.76
CA SER A 706 -25.09 12.24 -30.31
C SER A 706 -24.94 12.13 -31.83
N PHE A 707 -25.00 13.28 -32.52
CA PHE A 707 -24.76 13.36 -33.95
C PHE A 707 -23.29 13.07 -34.27
N LEU A 708 -22.36 13.70 -33.55
CA LEU A 708 -20.91 13.44 -33.67
C LEU A 708 -20.56 12.02 -33.37
N GLN A 709 -21.13 11.41 -32.35
CA GLN A 709 -20.92 9.99 -32.03
C GLN A 709 -21.26 9.09 -33.21
N ARG A 710 -22.43 9.29 -33.82
CA ARG A 710 -22.92 8.44 -34.92
C ARG A 710 -22.14 8.65 -36.19
N ARG A 711 -21.82 9.92 -36.54
CA ARG A 711 -21.13 10.25 -37.78
C ARG A 711 -19.66 9.93 -37.79
N LEU A 712 -18.96 10.21 -36.67
CA LEU A 712 -17.54 10.01 -36.50
C LEU A 712 -17.22 8.62 -35.89
N ARG A 713 -18.25 7.85 -35.50
CA ARG A 713 -18.14 6.52 -34.85
C ARG A 713 -17.23 6.53 -33.61
N ILE A 714 -17.38 7.55 -32.77
CA ILE A 714 -16.57 7.77 -31.56
C ILE A 714 -17.42 7.60 -30.29
N GLY A 715 -16.78 7.30 -29.16
CA GLY A 715 -17.45 7.20 -27.88
C GLY A 715 -17.92 8.55 -27.33
N TYR A 716 -18.94 8.54 -26.44
CA TYR A 716 -19.52 9.75 -25.84
C TYR A 716 -18.48 10.72 -25.23
N PRO A 717 -17.47 10.27 -24.43
CA PRO A 717 -16.51 11.19 -23.82
C PRO A 717 -15.64 11.95 -24.84
N ARG A 718 -15.37 11.32 -26.01
CA ARG A 718 -14.60 11.94 -27.10
C ARG A 718 -15.48 12.90 -27.91
N ALA A 719 -16.71 12.51 -28.18
CA ALA A 719 -17.69 13.36 -28.85
C ALA A 719 -18.05 14.62 -28.04
N ALA A 720 -18.15 14.47 -26.70
CA ALA A 720 -18.42 15.60 -25.80
C ALA A 720 -17.27 16.64 -25.82
N ARG A 721 -16.01 16.19 -25.75
CA ARG A 721 -14.83 17.07 -25.84
C ARG A 721 -14.69 17.77 -27.19
N ILE A 722 -15.03 17.09 -28.30
CA ILE A 722 -15.05 17.71 -29.62
C ILE A 722 -16.15 18.74 -29.70
N MET A 723 -17.33 18.45 -29.14
CA MET A 723 -18.45 19.37 -29.11
C MET A 723 -18.14 20.64 -28.32
N GLU A 724 -17.50 20.51 -27.15
CA GLU A 724 -17.06 21.61 -26.29
C GLU A 724 -16.10 22.55 -27.04
N LYS A 725 -15.10 21.98 -27.76
CA LYS A 725 -14.19 22.79 -28.60
C LYS A 725 -14.90 23.46 -29.77
N LEU A 726 -15.88 22.81 -30.40
CA LEU A 726 -16.66 23.41 -31.47
C LEU A 726 -17.56 24.55 -30.96
N GLU A 727 -18.09 24.44 -29.74
CA GLU A 727 -18.82 25.49 -29.05
C GLU A 727 -17.91 26.70 -28.74
N GLU A 728 -16.67 26.45 -28.29
CA GLU A 728 -15.63 27.47 -28.09
C GLU A 728 -15.24 28.18 -29.42
N GLU A 729 -15.26 27.45 -30.54
CA GLU A 729 -15.02 27.99 -31.88
C GLU A 729 -16.26 28.69 -32.48
N GLY A 730 -17.38 28.71 -31.76
CA GLY A 730 -18.60 29.47 -32.15
C GLY A 730 -19.64 28.66 -32.92
N PHE A 731 -19.53 27.34 -33.01
CA PHE A 731 -20.57 26.50 -33.62
C PHE A 731 -21.73 26.26 -32.65
N SER A 732 -22.97 26.38 -33.12
CA SER A 732 -24.15 26.29 -32.25
C SER A 732 -24.52 24.84 -31.93
N ARG A 733 -24.90 24.63 -30.67
CA ARG A 733 -25.48 23.36 -30.21
C ARG A 733 -26.93 23.25 -30.66
N GLU A 734 -27.38 22.04 -31.01
CA GLU A 734 -28.78 21.74 -31.28
C GLU A 734 -29.63 22.09 -30.05
N PRO A 735 -30.71 22.93 -30.18
CA PRO A 735 -31.59 23.18 -29.06
C PRO A 735 -32.17 21.84 -28.58
N ALA A 736 -32.14 21.58 -27.27
CA ALA A 736 -32.72 20.37 -26.71
C ALA A 736 -34.17 20.24 -27.21
N GLU A 737 -34.49 19.21 -28.00
CA GLU A 737 -35.87 18.90 -28.41
C GLU A 737 -36.72 18.80 -27.14
N GLN A 738 -37.65 19.70 -26.98
CA GLN A 738 -38.76 19.56 -26.06
C GLN A 738 -39.49 18.30 -26.45
N ASN A 739 -39.37 17.28 -25.63
CA ASN A 739 -40.02 15.98 -25.82
C ASN A 739 -41.55 16.17 -25.76
N PRO A 740 -42.33 16.01 -26.85
CA PRO A 740 -43.79 16.29 -26.86
C PRO A 740 -44.61 15.15 -26.25
N LYS A 741 -44.10 14.41 -25.26
CA LYS A 741 -44.80 13.27 -24.64
C LYS A 741 -45.31 13.53 -23.22
N ASN A 742 -45.56 14.78 -22.83
CA ASN A 742 -46.29 15.05 -21.57
C ASN A 742 -47.43 16.04 -21.80
N GLN A 743 -48.28 15.77 -22.79
CA GLN A 743 -49.65 16.25 -22.83
C GLN A 743 -50.53 15.08 -23.33
N VAL A 744 -51.03 14.29 -22.42
CA VAL A 744 -52.41 13.75 -22.35
C VAL A 744 -52.62 13.31 -20.91
#